data_0f3ce74b6df13726d2de6539504646a4
#
_entry.id   0f3ce74b6df13726d2de6539504646a4
#
_cell.length_a   1.000
_cell.length_b   1.000
_cell.length_c   1.000
_cell.angle_alpha   90.00
_cell.angle_beta   90.00
_cell.angle_gamma   90.00
#
_symmetry.space_group_name_H-M   'P 1'
#
loop_
_entity.id
_entity.type
_entity.pdbx_description
1 polymer ?
#
loop_
_entity_poly.entity_id
_entity_poly.type
_entity_poly.pdbx_seq_one_letter_code
_entity_poly.pdbx_strand_id
1 'polypeptide(L)'
;MGRVRFQDATKRVASLGLATALFLSSLGVSDVLADEDTEALTEETEVSEETTESEASEETTESEETSTDTYSTDEYVSERISHNYTKVSAEYTYSNYTGADIVVNVADAATVVDGAEVTTDTYADYEDAVLDMAIDNTVTFTVEIPSDGLYYMNFDYLSYDESILPIEMSMTVDGDYPFYECRNLTFETTWVQDDEITTDRYGNQVVTVPNKLIQWEEKYLMDSSYRHSDALALELSAGTHEITLVVNEGTFLLGNVTFEAPTTVASYTGSETATGDALIKIQAEDYSYSNDSSIHGIAEYDTSLYPYEVTDTVLNTIDSDSFDTAGQCLTYEFDVETAGYYYIAMNYRQSDKTDFPVFLDVRIDGEIPNTAFQDYAMAYTTKYKVTTLSDDNGDYLSVYLDEGVHTVSFTISMDPICETMETIEEIMSGVNDLALEITKVAGTNSDQYRDLKLSKYIPDLEDTLYDYADQLKALEQSNLQYSESDKNVAVMSSLLIAAEQLISLADEPDEIPYRIDELSTSSNSANQYLANTIDALIANNLAIDAIYIYQEDATLPAKPGFFKSLWMNIKRFFASFTEQAYSTTNTDSSHLQVWVNRSSQYVQLMQKMIDESFTPETGIEVDISIMPDQYKLVLANSSGNAPDVATGINYTIPYELAVRGALVDMTQFEDFQEVASVYEPGFFLTGTIGDSVYSMPETMNFWVQYYRTDVLEKLGLEVPDTMDDVIAMLPELQMRGLNYYYPTSGMTSMRNFHGTTPLLIQNGGSLYYDTADLGTALGEEASVNGFTTLTDLFTIYNLDVDVANFYQHFRNGDLPIGIADYATYNLLTNAAPELASSWEISIIPGTVQEDGSIDRSTCGCAESTVIFDKDDEEREEMAWEFVKWWSSTEVQAEFGQTLQITYGDEYMWPTANVEAFAQLPWDTDDKEVILEFMENVVDVARVPGTYLLEREMSNAFNDIVVNGENEQTRIDEAVKTINREFARKLEEFGYTDSEGNVIEEYEIPTIESVKKILGRE
;
A
#
# COMPACT_ATOMS: atom_id res chain seq x y z
N MET A 1 10.49 8.65 59.44
CA MET A 1 10.54 7.81 58.24
C MET A 1 9.37 7.99 57.25
N GLY A 2 8.41 8.86 57.52
CA GLY A 2 7.22 9.06 56.64
C GLY A 2 7.27 10.24 55.68
N ARG A 3 8.32 11.08 55.71
CA ARG A 3 8.43 12.25 54.81
C ARG A 3 9.35 12.07 53.60
N VAL A 4 10.20 11.08 53.61
CA VAL A 4 11.14 10.81 52.47
C VAL A 4 10.46 10.00 51.36
N ARG A 5 9.47 9.18 51.68
CA ARG A 5 8.75 8.38 50.65
C ARG A 5 7.74 9.20 49.82
N PHE A 6 7.29 10.35 50.29
CA PHE A 6 6.35 11.19 49.57
C PHE A 6 7.06 12.11 48.53
N GLN A 7 8.30 12.42 48.73
CA GLN A 7 9.09 13.24 47.78
C GLN A 7 9.60 12.43 46.58
N ASP A 8 9.79 11.11 46.72
CA ASP A 8 10.19 10.24 45.62
C ASP A 8 9.01 9.89 44.72
N ALA A 9 7.81 9.72 45.29
CA ALA A 9 6.59 9.52 44.50
C ALA A 9 6.20 10.75 43.64
N THR A 10 6.36 11.95 44.20
CA THR A 10 6.12 13.20 43.47
C THR A 10 7.16 13.49 42.40
N LYS A 11 8.40 13.02 42.54
CA LYS A 11 9.42 13.14 41.49
C LYS A 11 9.20 12.14 40.34
N ARG A 12 8.65 10.95 40.62
CA ARG A 12 8.29 9.97 39.57
C ARG A 12 7.04 10.38 38.82
N VAL A 13 6.05 10.97 39.44
CA VAL A 13 4.88 11.53 38.75
C VAL A 13 5.26 12.77 37.92
N ALA A 14 6.21 13.58 38.38
CA ALA A 14 6.72 14.72 37.62
C ALA A 14 7.60 14.26 36.43
N SER A 15 8.32 13.15 36.55
CA SER A 15 9.11 12.58 35.44
C SER A 15 8.23 11.85 34.41
N LEU A 16 7.10 11.26 34.82
CA LEU A 16 6.12 10.72 33.87
C LEU A 16 5.41 11.83 33.08
N GLY A 17 5.04 12.93 33.75
CA GLY A 17 4.44 14.10 33.08
C GLY A 17 5.41 14.78 32.09
N LEU A 18 6.73 14.74 32.36
CA LEU A 18 7.74 15.26 31.45
C LEU A 18 8.01 14.30 30.27
N ALA A 19 7.92 12.99 30.49
CA ALA A 19 8.05 11.99 29.45
C ALA A 19 6.86 12.04 28.46
N THR A 20 5.64 12.23 28.96
CA THR A 20 4.46 12.40 28.10
C THR A 20 4.49 13.73 27.34
N ALA A 21 5.02 14.80 27.93
CA ALA A 21 5.21 16.08 27.24
C ALA A 21 6.34 16.03 26.19
N LEU A 22 7.37 15.19 26.38
CA LEU A 22 8.43 14.97 25.41
C LEU A 22 8.01 14.01 24.29
N PHE A 23 7.04 13.14 24.54
CA PHE A 23 6.47 12.25 23.50
C PHE A 23 5.50 13.00 22.57
N LEU A 24 4.80 14.01 23.11
CA LEU A 24 3.93 14.89 22.29
C LEU A 24 4.71 15.99 21.55
N SER A 25 5.99 16.21 21.86
CA SER A 25 6.85 17.17 21.17
C SER A 25 7.72 16.54 20.06
N SER A 26 7.66 15.21 19.87
CA SER A 26 8.36 14.50 18.81
C SER A 26 7.49 14.26 17.55
N LEU A 27 6.21 14.65 17.60
CA LEU A 27 5.37 14.78 16.43
C LEU A 27 5.52 16.23 15.95
N GLY A 28 6.38 16.40 14.97
CA GLY A 28 6.90 17.68 14.56
C GLY A 28 5.86 18.65 14.03
N VAL A 29 5.78 19.78 14.71
CA VAL A 29 5.42 21.04 14.06
C VAL A 29 6.58 21.98 14.39
N SER A 30 7.41 22.26 13.40
CA SER A 30 8.45 23.26 13.48
C SER A 30 7.88 24.60 13.04
N ASP A 31 7.45 25.42 13.99
CA ASP A 31 7.28 26.85 13.79
C ASP A 31 8.67 27.48 13.59
N VAL A 32 8.92 27.95 12.40
CA VAL A 32 10.05 28.82 12.08
C VAL A 32 9.63 30.24 12.42
N LEU A 33 10.14 30.76 13.52
CA LEU A 33 10.14 32.20 13.77
C LEU A 33 11.34 32.80 13.06
N ALA A 34 11.06 33.69 12.09
CA ALA A 34 12.03 34.54 11.45
C ALA A 34 12.53 35.58 12.45
N ASP A 35 13.85 35.76 12.50
CA ASP A 35 14.46 36.97 13.07
C ASP A 35 15.17 37.72 11.94
N GLU A 36 14.73 38.95 11.75
CA GLU A 36 15.32 39.91 10.82
C GLU A 36 16.69 40.35 11.32
N ASP A 37 17.65 40.40 10.44
CA ASP A 37 18.66 41.47 10.47
C ASP A 37 19.18 41.76 9.07
N THR A 38 18.86 42.94 8.63
CA THR A 38 19.25 43.66 7.43
C THR A 38 20.71 44.09 7.50
N GLU A 39 21.49 43.88 6.43
CA GLU A 39 22.45 44.92 5.98
C GLU A 39 22.64 44.82 4.46
N ALA A 40 22.39 45.95 3.83
CA ALA A 40 22.51 46.18 2.41
C ALA A 40 24.00 46.50 2.04
N LEU A 41 24.43 45.98 0.90
CA LEU A 41 25.50 46.65 0.10
C LEU A 41 25.11 46.58 -1.37
N THR A 42 24.80 47.76 -1.88
CA THR A 42 24.70 48.11 -3.29
C THR A 42 26.03 48.17 -3.96
N GLU A 43 26.20 47.57 -5.12
CA GLU A 43 27.09 48.10 -6.17
C GLU A 43 26.50 47.87 -7.55
N GLU A 44 26.28 49.00 -8.23
CA GLU A 44 25.90 49.15 -9.62
C GLU A 44 27.07 48.77 -10.55
N THR A 45 26.78 48.10 -11.66
CA THR A 45 27.59 48.31 -12.87
C THR A 45 26.74 48.20 -14.14
N GLU A 46 27.02 49.10 -15.00
CA GLU A 46 26.27 49.58 -16.13
C GLU A 46 26.20 48.61 -17.32
N VAL A 47 25.13 48.81 -18.05
CA VAL A 47 24.69 48.37 -19.37
C VAL A 47 25.71 48.64 -20.50
N SER A 48 25.79 47.73 -21.47
CA SER A 48 26.04 48.09 -22.85
C SER A 48 25.20 47.21 -23.80
N GLU A 49 24.27 47.89 -24.46
CA GLU A 49 23.54 47.40 -25.62
C GLU A 49 24.47 47.26 -26.82
N GLU A 50 24.33 46.19 -27.58
CA GLU A 50 24.64 46.22 -29.01
C GLU A 50 23.56 45.44 -29.78
N THR A 51 22.78 46.21 -30.52
CA THR A 51 21.85 45.78 -31.55
C THR A 51 22.58 45.37 -32.81
N THR A 52 22.21 44.26 -33.41
CA THR A 52 22.41 44.04 -34.86
C THR A 52 21.16 43.43 -35.48
N GLU A 53 20.51 44.24 -36.27
CA GLU A 53 19.51 43.81 -37.27
C GLU A 53 20.19 43.02 -38.40
N SER A 54 19.53 42.01 -38.93
CA SER A 54 19.69 41.65 -40.34
C SER A 54 18.44 41.02 -40.92
N GLU A 55 18.13 41.54 -42.03
CA GLU A 55 16.99 41.51 -42.93
C GLU A 55 16.50 40.12 -43.38
N ALA A 56 15.21 40.13 -43.68
CA ALA A 56 14.46 39.12 -44.37
C ALA A 56 14.85 38.95 -45.84
N SER A 57 14.81 37.74 -46.36
CA SER A 57 14.61 37.48 -47.79
C SER A 57 13.53 36.38 -47.94
N GLU A 58 12.44 36.78 -48.57
CA GLU A 58 11.41 35.91 -49.14
C GLU A 58 11.97 35.09 -50.29
N GLU A 59 11.69 33.82 -50.31
CA GLU A 59 11.57 33.03 -51.55
C GLU A 59 10.44 32.01 -51.43
N THR A 60 9.46 32.19 -52.28
CA THR A 60 8.34 31.30 -52.57
C THR A 60 8.77 30.10 -53.37
N THR A 61 8.35 28.90 -52.97
CA THR A 61 8.04 27.82 -53.95
C THR A 61 7.13 26.73 -53.35
N GLU A 62 5.99 26.60 -54.00
CA GLU A 62 5.20 25.42 -54.35
C GLU A 62 4.85 24.35 -53.28
N SER A 63 3.54 24.17 -53.20
CA SER A 63 2.73 23.20 -52.49
C SER A 63 3.03 21.78 -52.85
N GLU A 64 3.40 20.96 -51.84
CA GLU A 64 2.98 19.57 -51.79
C GLU A 64 1.89 19.45 -50.72
N GLU A 65 0.78 18.86 -51.11
CA GLU A 65 -0.30 18.48 -50.22
C GLU A 65 0.24 17.37 -49.29
N THR A 66 0.67 17.74 -48.07
CA THR A 66 0.79 16.85 -46.97
C THR A 66 -0.56 16.86 -46.27
N SER A 67 -1.18 15.69 -46.12
CA SER A 67 -2.30 15.46 -45.26
C SER A 67 -1.99 16.06 -43.86
N THR A 68 -2.66 17.15 -43.54
CA THR A 68 -2.71 17.62 -42.16
C THR A 68 -3.60 16.64 -41.43
N ASP A 69 -3.00 15.63 -40.79
CA ASP A 69 -3.61 15.05 -39.64
C ASP A 69 -3.79 16.21 -38.66
N THR A 70 -5.02 16.64 -38.54
CA THR A 70 -5.42 17.49 -37.43
C THR A 70 -5.26 16.63 -36.19
N TYR A 71 -4.17 16.84 -35.47
CA TYR A 71 -4.07 16.37 -34.11
C TYR A 71 -5.23 17.02 -33.36
N SER A 72 -6.24 16.24 -33.07
CA SER A 72 -7.28 16.59 -32.13
C SER A 72 -6.57 16.73 -30.79
N THR A 73 -6.56 17.96 -30.26
CA THR A 73 -6.24 18.17 -28.85
C THR A 73 -7.51 17.87 -28.08
N ASP A 74 -8.06 16.65 -28.22
CA ASP A 74 -9.16 16.23 -27.39
C ASP A 74 -8.61 16.12 -25.98
N GLU A 75 -9.27 16.81 -25.07
CA GLU A 75 -8.99 16.84 -23.65
C GLU A 75 -8.93 15.40 -23.13
N TYR A 76 -7.82 15.00 -22.49
CA TYR A 76 -7.71 13.67 -21.92
C TYR A 76 -8.59 13.59 -20.68
N VAL A 77 -9.61 12.76 -20.68
CA VAL A 77 -10.41 12.40 -19.52
C VAL A 77 -10.28 10.91 -19.30
N SER A 78 -9.92 10.49 -18.10
CA SER A 78 -9.80 9.09 -17.74
C SER A 78 -11.12 8.34 -17.97
N GLU A 79 -11.06 7.10 -18.46
CA GLU A 79 -12.24 6.25 -18.59
C GLU A 79 -12.90 6.00 -17.24
N ARG A 80 -12.13 5.86 -16.19
CA ARG A 80 -12.63 5.72 -14.82
C ARG A 80 -13.57 6.86 -14.40
N ILE A 81 -13.37 8.08 -14.91
CA ILE A 81 -14.22 9.24 -14.61
C ILE A 81 -15.34 9.39 -15.66
N SER A 82 -15.04 9.13 -16.93
CA SER A 82 -15.96 9.42 -18.03
C SER A 82 -16.85 8.25 -18.44
N HIS A 83 -16.52 7.03 -18.09
CA HIS A 83 -17.19 5.79 -18.52
C HIS A 83 -17.40 4.79 -17.37
N ASN A 84 -17.47 5.26 -16.13
CA ASN A 84 -17.83 4.42 -14.98
C ASN A 84 -19.32 4.05 -15.00
N TYR A 85 -19.70 3.07 -14.17
CA TYR A 85 -21.08 2.57 -14.10
C TYR A 85 -22.11 3.66 -13.78
N THR A 86 -21.82 4.58 -12.87
CA THR A 86 -22.71 5.71 -12.53
C THR A 86 -23.04 6.55 -13.76
N LYS A 87 -22.04 6.90 -14.58
CA LYS A 87 -22.25 7.69 -15.80
C LYS A 87 -23.00 6.91 -16.86
N VAL A 88 -22.60 5.66 -17.10
CA VAL A 88 -23.23 4.80 -18.12
C VAL A 88 -24.66 4.47 -17.73
N SER A 89 -24.92 4.07 -16.49
CA SER A 89 -26.27 3.71 -16.02
C SER A 89 -27.25 4.88 -16.01
N ALA A 90 -26.75 6.11 -15.83
CA ALA A 90 -27.56 7.33 -15.94
C ALA A 90 -28.09 7.57 -17.36
N GLU A 91 -27.46 6.99 -18.38
CA GLU A 91 -27.89 7.08 -19.79
C GLU A 91 -28.80 5.92 -20.23
N TYR A 92 -29.04 4.91 -19.39
CA TYR A 92 -29.88 3.76 -19.68
C TYR A 92 -31.32 4.16 -20.04
N THR A 93 -31.83 3.55 -21.09
CA THR A 93 -33.15 3.85 -21.66
C THR A 93 -34.12 2.68 -21.53
N TYR A 94 -33.65 1.45 -21.34
CA TYR A 94 -34.49 0.29 -21.22
C TYR A 94 -35.02 0.12 -19.79
N SER A 95 -36.13 -0.60 -19.67
CA SER A 95 -36.69 -0.99 -18.36
C SER A 95 -36.09 -2.32 -17.92
N ASN A 96 -36.20 -2.61 -16.64
CA ASN A 96 -35.79 -3.92 -16.10
C ASN A 96 -36.47 -5.06 -16.87
N TYR A 97 -35.70 -6.07 -17.23
CA TYR A 97 -36.19 -7.34 -17.69
C TYR A 97 -37.14 -7.94 -16.64
N THR A 98 -38.16 -8.64 -17.07
CA THR A 98 -39.16 -9.26 -16.19
C THR A 98 -39.52 -10.67 -16.62
N GLY A 99 -38.73 -11.28 -17.51
CA GLY A 99 -38.96 -12.65 -18.03
C GLY A 99 -38.39 -13.73 -17.08
N ALA A 100 -38.27 -14.91 -17.60
CA ALA A 100 -37.58 -16.01 -16.91
C ALA A 100 -36.07 -15.92 -17.12
N ASP A 101 -35.34 -16.44 -16.18
CA ASP A 101 -33.88 -16.45 -16.21
C ASP A 101 -33.35 -17.16 -17.47
N ILE A 102 -32.24 -16.63 -18.00
CA ILE A 102 -31.57 -17.12 -19.19
C ILE A 102 -30.25 -17.76 -18.74
N VAL A 103 -30.28 -19.06 -18.53
CA VAL A 103 -29.12 -19.83 -18.11
C VAL A 103 -28.30 -20.24 -19.33
N VAL A 104 -27.03 -19.88 -19.34
CA VAL A 104 -26.04 -20.20 -20.37
C VAL A 104 -24.98 -21.10 -19.77
N ASN A 105 -24.93 -22.38 -20.17
CA ASN A 105 -23.76 -23.19 -19.85
C ASN A 105 -22.57 -22.74 -20.70
N VAL A 106 -21.56 -22.15 -20.07
CA VAL A 106 -20.45 -21.52 -20.80
C VAL A 106 -19.64 -22.54 -21.61
N ALA A 107 -19.37 -23.72 -21.05
CA ALA A 107 -18.65 -24.78 -21.73
C ALA A 107 -19.33 -25.26 -23.05
N ASP A 108 -20.67 -25.28 -23.05
CA ASP A 108 -21.45 -25.69 -24.22
C ASP A 108 -21.69 -24.55 -25.24
N ALA A 109 -21.76 -23.30 -24.76
CA ALA A 109 -22.02 -22.11 -25.56
C ALA A 109 -20.77 -21.42 -26.10
N ALA A 110 -19.60 -21.81 -25.66
CA ALA A 110 -18.31 -21.20 -26.04
C ALA A 110 -18.07 -21.28 -27.55
N THR A 111 -17.76 -20.13 -28.14
CA THR A 111 -17.40 -20.00 -29.56
C THR A 111 -15.89 -19.92 -29.73
N VAL A 112 -15.17 -19.41 -28.74
CA VAL A 112 -13.70 -19.39 -28.61
C VAL A 112 -13.35 -19.90 -27.22
N VAL A 113 -12.38 -20.78 -27.17
CA VAL A 113 -11.73 -21.23 -25.91
C VAL A 113 -10.22 -21.22 -26.19
N ASP A 114 -9.51 -20.33 -25.54
CA ASP A 114 -8.05 -20.23 -25.63
C ASP A 114 -7.44 -20.44 -24.23
N GLY A 115 -6.57 -21.44 -24.12
CA GLY A 115 -5.97 -21.87 -22.87
C GLY A 115 -6.85 -22.77 -22.00
N ALA A 116 -8.12 -22.46 -21.80
CA ALA A 116 -9.05 -23.20 -20.94
C ALA A 116 -9.38 -24.62 -21.44
N GLU A 117 -9.70 -25.52 -20.52
CA GLU A 117 -10.10 -26.91 -20.82
C GLU A 117 -11.55 -27.17 -20.37
N VAL A 118 -12.33 -27.82 -21.28
CA VAL A 118 -13.67 -28.30 -20.92
C VAL A 118 -13.54 -29.58 -20.12
N THR A 119 -14.04 -29.60 -18.91
CA THR A 119 -14.02 -30.77 -18.04
C THR A 119 -15.42 -31.20 -17.59
N THR A 120 -15.58 -32.48 -17.32
CA THR A 120 -16.76 -33.08 -16.70
C THR A 120 -16.44 -33.62 -15.29
N ASP A 121 -15.24 -33.42 -14.84
CA ASP A 121 -14.82 -33.73 -13.48
C ASP A 121 -15.16 -32.53 -12.60
N THR A 122 -16.43 -32.47 -12.23
CA THR A 122 -16.98 -31.36 -11.47
C THR A 122 -16.89 -31.66 -9.99
N TYR A 123 -16.37 -30.71 -9.21
CA TYR A 123 -16.41 -30.80 -7.75
C TYR A 123 -17.89 -30.75 -7.27
N ALA A 124 -18.17 -31.47 -6.20
CA ALA A 124 -19.40 -31.27 -5.39
C ALA A 124 -20.73 -31.29 -6.16
N ASP A 125 -20.97 -32.34 -6.98
CA ASP A 125 -22.27 -32.66 -7.61
C ASP A 125 -22.83 -31.58 -8.60
N TYR A 126 -21.99 -30.73 -9.19
CA TYR A 126 -22.41 -29.83 -10.28
C TYR A 126 -22.79 -30.66 -11.52
N GLU A 127 -24.02 -30.47 -12.05
CA GLU A 127 -24.60 -31.40 -13.04
C GLU A 127 -24.12 -31.12 -14.48
N ASP A 128 -23.74 -29.88 -14.81
CA ASP A 128 -23.40 -29.43 -16.16
C ASP A 128 -21.88 -29.48 -16.40
N ALA A 129 -21.48 -29.40 -17.67
CA ALA A 129 -20.07 -29.26 -18.04
C ALA A 129 -19.51 -27.90 -17.58
N VAL A 130 -18.26 -27.85 -17.21
CA VAL A 130 -17.58 -26.64 -16.73
C VAL A 130 -16.31 -26.37 -17.50
N LEU A 131 -15.85 -25.14 -17.48
CA LEU A 131 -14.53 -24.75 -17.97
C LEU A 131 -13.54 -24.68 -16.82
N ASP A 132 -12.39 -25.33 -17.00
CA ASP A 132 -11.24 -25.19 -16.12
C ASP A 132 -10.42 -24.00 -16.63
N MET A 133 -10.43 -22.90 -15.87
CA MET A 133 -9.89 -21.61 -16.24
C MET A 133 -8.66 -21.31 -15.38
N ALA A 134 -7.68 -20.67 -15.97
CA ALA A 134 -6.45 -20.21 -15.30
C ALA A 134 -6.04 -18.86 -15.90
N ILE A 135 -5.04 -18.24 -15.32
CA ILE A 135 -4.47 -16.96 -15.81
C ILE A 135 -4.21 -17.00 -17.32
N ASP A 136 -4.41 -15.90 -18.02
CA ASP A 136 -4.33 -15.72 -19.47
C ASP A 136 -5.38 -16.49 -20.29
N ASN A 137 -6.25 -17.30 -19.66
CA ASN A 137 -7.27 -18.00 -20.39
C ASN A 137 -8.38 -17.07 -20.85
N THR A 138 -8.80 -17.25 -22.07
CA THR A 138 -9.90 -16.49 -22.68
C THR A 138 -11.05 -17.41 -23.08
N VAL A 139 -12.27 -17.05 -22.72
CA VAL A 139 -13.49 -17.68 -23.23
C VAL A 139 -14.44 -16.65 -23.82
N THR A 140 -14.91 -16.91 -25.04
CA THR A 140 -15.99 -16.15 -25.67
C THR A 140 -17.19 -17.04 -25.90
N PHE A 141 -18.35 -16.61 -25.44
CA PHE A 141 -19.63 -17.33 -25.62
C PHE A 141 -20.73 -16.37 -26.08
N THR A 142 -21.85 -16.93 -26.57
CA THR A 142 -22.97 -16.12 -27.04
C THR A 142 -24.22 -16.38 -26.23
N VAL A 143 -24.99 -15.32 -26.01
CA VAL A 143 -26.30 -15.37 -25.35
C VAL A 143 -27.39 -14.78 -26.27
N GLU A 144 -28.58 -15.41 -26.28
CA GLU A 144 -29.75 -14.91 -26.99
C GLU A 144 -30.66 -14.13 -26.04
N ILE A 145 -30.63 -12.80 -26.11
CA ILE A 145 -31.44 -11.91 -25.30
C ILE A 145 -32.84 -11.76 -25.92
N PRO A 146 -33.93 -12.14 -25.19
CA PRO A 146 -35.27 -12.21 -25.78
C PRO A 146 -35.96 -10.86 -25.97
N SER A 147 -35.58 -9.84 -25.23
CA SER A 147 -36.16 -8.49 -25.32
C SER A 147 -35.17 -7.44 -24.84
N ASP A 148 -35.29 -6.23 -25.36
CA ASP A 148 -34.53 -5.08 -24.80
C ASP A 148 -34.83 -4.95 -23.31
N GLY A 149 -33.78 -4.73 -22.48
CA GLY A 149 -33.95 -4.64 -21.04
C GLY A 149 -32.66 -4.43 -20.27
N LEU A 150 -32.78 -4.15 -18.97
CA LEU A 150 -31.70 -4.20 -18.01
C LEU A 150 -31.67 -5.59 -17.39
N TYR A 151 -30.50 -6.18 -17.33
CA TYR A 151 -30.25 -7.54 -16.87
C TYR A 151 -29.18 -7.54 -15.79
N TYR A 152 -29.40 -8.33 -14.73
CA TYR A 152 -28.31 -8.78 -13.89
C TYR A 152 -27.64 -10.00 -14.50
N MET A 153 -26.35 -10.14 -14.29
CA MET A 153 -25.55 -11.27 -14.73
C MET A 153 -24.96 -11.95 -13.50
N ASN A 154 -25.16 -13.25 -13.36
CA ASN A 154 -24.69 -14.06 -12.24
C ASN A 154 -23.79 -15.19 -12.75
N PHE A 155 -22.72 -15.49 -12.04
CA PHE A 155 -21.73 -16.50 -12.38
C PHE A 155 -21.69 -17.61 -11.35
N ASP A 156 -21.71 -18.87 -11.81
CA ASP A 156 -21.37 -20.04 -10.98
C ASP A 156 -19.88 -20.31 -11.09
N TYR A 157 -19.17 -20.33 -10.00
CA TYR A 157 -17.72 -20.60 -9.99
C TYR A 157 -17.29 -21.43 -8.79
N LEU A 158 -16.12 -22.06 -8.90
CA LEU A 158 -15.50 -22.81 -7.80
C LEU A 158 -13.99 -22.62 -7.86
N SER A 159 -13.41 -21.96 -6.84
CA SER A 159 -11.97 -21.88 -6.63
C SER A 159 -11.50 -23.12 -5.90
N TYR A 160 -10.62 -23.91 -6.55
CA TYR A 160 -10.20 -25.22 -6.02
C TYR A 160 -8.71 -25.29 -5.68
N ASP A 161 -7.93 -24.29 -6.02
CA ASP A 161 -6.50 -24.22 -5.70
C ASP A 161 -6.27 -23.82 -4.23
N GLU A 162 -5.00 -23.83 -3.82
CA GLU A 162 -4.58 -23.41 -2.48
C GLU A 162 -4.22 -21.90 -2.44
N SER A 163 -4.39 -21.16 -3.54
CA SER A 163 -4.12 -19.73 -3.60
C SER A 163 -5.04 -18.96 -2.66
N ILE A 164 -4.52 -17.96 -2.01
CA ILE A 164 -5.29 -17.02 -1.18
C ILE A 164 -5.75 -15.81 -1.99
N LEU A 165 -5.17 -15.60 -3.18
CA LEU A 165 -5.56 -14.51 -4.06
C LEU A 165 -6.99 -14.73 -4.57
N PRO A 166 -7.77 -13.66 -4.73
CA PRO A 166 -9.07 -13.72 -5.39
C PRO A 166 -8.91 -14.12 -6.86
N ILE A 167 -9.99 -14.58 -7.47
CA ILE A 167 -10.05 -14.75 -8.93
C ILE A 167 -10.34 -13.39 -9.52
N GLU A 168 -9.57 -12.99 -10.54
CA GLU A 168 -9.80 -11.74 -11.27
C GLU A 168 -10.02 -12.00 -12.75
N MET A 169 -11.04 -11.34 -13.32
CA MET A 169 -11.36 -11.44 -14.74
C MET A 169 -11.75 -10.08 -15.32
N SER A 170 -11.45 -9.87 -16.59
CA SER A 170 -12.05 -8.79 -17.36
C SER A 170 -13.19 -9.31 -18.24
N MET A 171 -14.17 -8.46 -18.54
CA MET A 171 -15.34 -8.81 -19.33
C MET A 171 -15.64 -7.77 -20.40
N THR A 172 -15.82 -8.22 -21.65
CA THR A 172 -16.35 -7.40 -22.74
C THR A 172 -17.66 -7.94 -23.27
N VAL A 173 -18.53 -7.03 -23.73
CA VAL A 173 -19.80 -7.34 -24.41
C VAL A 173 -19.72 -6.79 -25.83
N ASP A 174 -19.89 -7.67 -26.82
CA ASP A 174 -19.77 -7.33 -28.25
C ASP A 174 -18.42 -6.66 -28.61
N GLY A 175 -17.38 -6.92 -27.84
CA GLY A 175 -15.99 -6.47 -28.05
C GLY A 175 -15.62 -5.16 -27.36
N ASP A 176 -16.54 -4.52 -26.62
CA ASP A 176 -16.29 -3.30 -25.86
C ASP A 176 -16.55 -3.53 -24.35
N TYR A 177 -15.86 -2.78 -23.46
CA TYR A 177 -16.20 -2.76 -22.03
C TYR A 177 -17.51 -2.01 -21.84
N PRO A 178 -18.57 -2.62 -21.24
CA PRO A 178 -19.83 -1.94 -20.97
C PRO A 178 -19.69 -0.67 -20.13
N PHE A 179 -18.82 -0.73 -19.14
CA PHE A 179 -18.39 0.34 -18.25
C PHE A 179 -17.01 -0.02 -17.67
N TYR A 180 -16.35 0.96 -17.07
CA TYR A 180 -14.96 0.82 -16.58
C TYR A 180 -14.78 -0.37 -15.61
N GLU A 181 -15.73 -0.61 -14.72
CA GLU A 181 -15.69 -1.68 -13.71
C GLU A 181 -15.61 -3.08 -14.32
N CYS A 182 -15.98 -3.25 -15.60
CA CYS A 182 -15.81 -4.54 -16.31
C CYS A 182 -14.36 -4.86 -16.69
N ARG A 183 -13.40 -3.94 -16.45
CA ARG A 183 -11.97 -4.21 -16.61
C ARG A 183 -11.44 -5.13 -15.52
N ASN A 184 -12.05 -5.11 -14.33
CA ASN A 184 -11.74 -6.04 -13.24
C ASN A 184 -13.00 -6.50 -12.53
N LEU A 185 -13.26 -7.79 -12.57
CA LEU A 185 -14.29 -8.48 -11.82
C LEU A 185 -13.59 -9.41 -10.84
N THR A 186 -13.73 -9.15 -9.54
CA THR A 186 -13.13 -9.95 -8.48
C THR A 186 -14.13 -10.96 -7.95
N PHE A 187 -13.70 -12.22 -7.79
CA PHE A 187 -14.50 -13.31 -7.25
C PHE A 187 -13.80 -13.83 -6.01
N GLU A 188 -14.34 -13.49 -4.86
CA GLU A 188 -13.80 -13.87 -3.56
C GLU A 188 -14.08 -15.33 -3.26
N THR A 189 -13.42 -15.85 -2.25
CA THR A 189 -13.64 -17.20 -1.74
C THR A 189 -14.10 -17.14 -0.29
N THR A 190 -14.87 -18.17 0.15
CA THR A 190 -15.32 -18.26 1.53
C THR A 190 -14.25 -18.86 2.43
N TRP A 191 -14.03 -18.26 3.60
CA TRP A 191 -13.09 -18.68 4.62
C TRP A 191 -13.81 -19.11 5.90
N VAL A 192 -13.24 -20.11 6.57
CA VAL A 192 -13.73 -20.63 7.86
C VAL A 192 -12.59 -20.62 8.87
N GLN A 193 -12.89 -20.27 10.11
CA GLN A 193 -11.92 -20.38 11.19
C GLN A 193 -11.72 -21.83 11.63
N ASP A 194 -10.54 -22.13 12.18
CA ASP A 194 -10.31 -23.40 12.85
C ASP A 194 -10.99 -23.41 14.25
N ASP A 195 -11.63 -24.50 14.61
CA ASP A 195 -12.33 -24.65 15.90
C ASP A 195 -11.38 -24.65 17.12
N GLU A 196 -10.06 -24.88 16.92
CA GLU A 196 -9.08 -24.97 18.00
C GLU A 196 -8.43 -23.61 18.31
N ILE A 197 -8.75 -23.04 19.47
CA ILE A 197 -8.04 -21.86 20.00
C ILE A 197 -6.59 -22.24 20.30
N THR A 198 -5.64 -21.61 19.60
CA THR A 198 -4.21 -21.76 19.82
C THR A 198 -3.69 -20.76 20.83
N THR A 199 -2.67 -21.17 21.63
CA THR A 199 -2.03 -20.30 22.61
C THR A 199 -0.52 -20.33 22.44
N ASP A 200 0.12 -19.18 22.67
CA ASP A 200 1.58 -19.07 22.69
C ASP A 200 2.18 -19.72 23.97
N ARG A 201 3.52 -19.75 24.05
CA ARG A 201 4.26 -20.29 25.23
C ARG A 201 3.96 -19.54 26.54
N TYR A 202 3.39 -18.33 26.47
CA TYR A 202 3.03 -17.52 27.65
C TYR A 202 1.56 -17.73 28.08
N GLY A 203 0.77 -18.47 27.29
CA GLY A 203 -0.64 -18.73 27.54
C GLY A 203 -1.57 -17.71 26.91
N ASN A 204 -1.07 -16.81 26.06
CA ASN A 204 -1.89 -15.87 25.32
C ASN A 204 -2.56 -16.59 24.14
N GLN A 205 -3.80 -16.27 23.85
CA GLN A 205 -4.45 -16.68 22.61
C GLN A 205 -3.79 -15.96 21.44
N VAL A 206 -3.56 -16.67 20.35
CA VAL A 206 -3.05 -16.15 19.09
C VAL A 206 -4.08 -16.34 18.00
N VAL A 207 -4.03 -15.48 16.98
CA VAL A 207 -4.91 -15.58 15.81
C VAL A 207 -4.64 -16.93 15.11
N THR A 208 -5.71 -17.63 14.74
CA THR A 208 -5.64 -18.87 13.98
C THR A 208 -5.65 -18.58 12.48
N VAL A 209 -4.90 -19.35 11.70
CA VAL A 209 -4.93 -19.27 10.24
C VAL A 209 -6.27 -19.80 9.75
N PRO A 210 -7.04 -19.04 8.97
CA PRO A 210 -8.31 -19.53 8.43
C PRO A 210 -8.10 -20.56 7.32
N ASN A 211 -9.11 -21.36 7.06
CA ASN A 211 -9.11 -22.36 6.01
C ASN A 211 -10.05 -21.95 4.86
N LYS A 212 -9.57 -22.07 3.62
CA LYS A 212 -10.40 -21.86 2.42
C LYS A 212 -11.46 -22.95 2.29
N LEU A 213 -12.72 -22.54 2.09
CA LEU A 213 -13.82 -23.46 1.88
C LEU A 213 -14.01 -23.72 0.38
N ILE A 214 -13.70 -24.91 -0.08
CA ILE A 214 -13.84 -25.31 -1.48
C ILE A 214 -15.30 -25.72 -1.74
N GLN A 215 -16.06 -24.85 -2.39
CA GLN A 215 -17.48 -25.07 -2.74
C GLN A 215 -17.85 -24.27 -3.97
N TRP A 216 -18.95 -24.63 -4.65
CA TRP A 216 -19.56 -23.82 -5.66
C TRP A 216 -20.16 -22.57 -5.03
N GLU A 217 -19.88 -21.42 -5.64
CA GLU A 217 -20.37 -20.11 -5.23
C GLU A 217 -21.06 -19.42 -6.41
N GLU A 218 -21.94 -18.51 -6.09
CA GLU A 218 -22.65 -17.68 -7.06
C GLU A 218 -22.29 -16.22 -6.78
N LYS A 219 -21.91 -15.48 -7.82
CA LYS A 219 -21.65 -14.05 -7.71
C LYS A 219 -22.24 -13.28 -8.87
N TYR A 220 -22.90 -12.18 -8.54
CA TYR A 220 -23.36 -11.22 -9.53
C TYR A 220 -22.19 -10.44 -10.13
N LEU A 221 -22.42 -9.85 -11.32
CA LEU A 221 -21.57 -8.81 -11.85
C LEU A 221 -21.58 -7.63 -10.85
N MET A 222 -20.47 -7.41 -10.17
CA MET A 222 -20.32 -6.43 -9.10
C MET A 222 -19.18 -5.47 -9.43
N ASP A 223 -19.18 -4.31 -8.77
CA ASP A 223 -18.03 -3.43 -8.69
C ASP A 223 -16.98 -4.01 -7.72
N SER A 224 -15.80 -4.32 -8.20
CA SER A 224 -14.71 -4.90 -7.38
C SER A 224 -14.20 -3.96 -6.29
N SER A 225 -14.40 -2.65 -6.44
CA SER A 225 -14.12 -1.67 -5.39
C SER A 225 -15.25 -1.52 -4.37
N TYR A 226 -16.37 -2.18 -4.58
CA TYR A 226 -17.58 -2.10 -3.76
C TYR A 226 -18.06 -0.67 -3.47
N ARG A 227 -17.77 0.28 -4.35
CA ARG A 227 -18.40 1.61 -4.33
C ARG A 227 -19.89 1.50 -4.61
N HIS A 228 -20.25 0.53 -5.47
CA HIS A 228 -21.60 0.04 -5.67
C HIS A 228 -21.72 -1.32 -5.00
N SER A 229 -22.54 -1.43 -3.95
CA SER A 229 -22.78 -2.67 -3.22
C SER A 229 -23.91 -3.52 -3.80
N ASP A 230 -24.68 -2.99 -4.75
CA ASP A 230 -25.68 -3.72 -5.52
C ASP A 230 -25.07 -4.26 -6.84
N ALA A 231 -25.69 -5.30 -7.40
CA ALA A 231 -25.31 -5.86 -8.69
C ALA A 231 -25.39 -4.83 -9.82
N LEU A 232 -24.38 -4.81 -10.70
CA LEU A 232 -24.32 -3.91 -11.84
C LEU A 232 -25.22 -4.43 -12.99
N ALA A 233 -26.10 -3.58 -13.49
CA ALA A 233 -27.03 -3.95 -14.56
C ALA A 233 -26.41 -3.70 -15.94
N LEU A 234 -26.58 -4.64 -16.86
CA LEU A 234 -26.24 -4.50 -18.27
C LEU A 234 -27.46 -4.05 -19.08
N GLU A 235 -27.34 -3.00 -19.90
CA GLU A 235 -28.38 -2.62 -20.87
C GLU A 235 -28.18 -3.41 -22.17
N LEU A 236 -28.98 -4.46 -22.37
CA LEU A 236 -28.91 -5.35 -23.53
C LEU A 236 -30.12 -5.20 -24.46
N SER A 237 -29.85 -5.15 -25.77
CA SER A 237 -30.90 -5.18 -26.79
C SER A 237 -31.35 -6.62 -27.08
N ALA A 238 -32.53 -6.78 -27.66
CA ALA A 238 -32.97 -8.10 -28.13
C ALA A 238 -32.08 -8.61 -29.26
N GLY A 239 -31.54 -9.80 -29.14
CA GLY A 239 -30.63 -10.41 -30.12
C GLY A 239 -29.55 -11.27 -29.52
N THR A 240 -28.60 -11.65 -30.34
CA THR A 240 -27.43 -12.40 -29.92
C THR A 240 -26.34 -11.42 -29.50
N HIS A 241 -25.81 -11.57 -28.31
CA HIS A 241 -24.68 -10.84 -27.82
C HIS A 241 -23.51 -11.78 -27.62
N GLU A 242 -22.29 -11.28 -27.78
CA GLU A 242 -21.03 -11.97 -27.56
C GLU A 242 -20.39 -11.46 -26.26
N ILE A 243 -20.12 -12.39 -25.33
CA ILE A 243 -19.47 -12.10 -24.06
C ILE A 243 -18.08 -12.74 -24.11
N THR A 244 -17.05 -11.96 -23.81
CA THR A 244 -15.68 -12.47 -23.66
C THR A 244 -15.20 -12.22 -22.25
N LEU A 245 -14.66 -13.27 -21.62
CA LEU A 245 -14.02 -13.22 -20.30
C LEU A 245 -12.53 -13.55 -20.49
N VAL A 246 -11.66 -12.79 -19.83
CA VAL A 246 -10.22 -13.04 -19.79
C VAL A 246 -9.85 -13.12 -18.32
N VAL A 247 -9.14 -14.18 -17.94
CA VAL A 247 -8.67 -14.39 -16.57
C VAL A 247 -7.36 -13.63 -16.37
N ASN A 248 -7.35 -12.72 -15.41
CA ASN A 248 -6.19 -11.93 -15.04
C ASN A 248 -5.42 -12.58 -13.88
N GLU A 249 -6.13 -13.20 -12.89
CA GLU A 249 -5.52 -13.94 -11.79
C GLU A 249 -6.40 -15.12 -11.35
N GLY A 250 -5.78 -16.18 -10.86
CA GLY A 250 -6.42 -17.34 -10.22
C GLY A 250 -6.67 -18.52 -11.14
N THR A 251 -7.05 -19.64 -10.50
CA THR A 251 -7.42 -20.91 -11.15
C THR A 251 -8.74 -21.42 -10.57
N PHE A 252 -9.73 -21.67 -11.42
CA PHE A 252 -11.07 -22.00 -10.98
C PHE A 252 -11.90 -22.76 -12.04
N LEU A 253 -13.00 -23.33 -11.62
CA LEU A 253 -14.01 -23.88 -12.53
C LEU A 253 -15.10 -22.83 -12.74
N LEU A 254 -15.40 -22.53 -14.03
CA LEU A 254 -16.52 -21.68 -14.43
C LEU A 254 -17.68 -22.56 -14.90
N GLY A 255 -18.82 -22.39 -14.25
CA GLY A 255 -20.05 -23.12 -14.55
C GLY A 255 -21.00 -22.38 -15.48
N ASN A 256 -22.24 -22.18 -15.05
CA ASN A 256 -23.25 -21.44 -15.78
C ASN A 256 -23.09 -19.94 -15.57
N VAL A 257 -23.50 -19.17 -16.57
CA VAL A 257 -23.73 -17.74 -16.45
C VAL A 257 -25.22 -17.49 -16.66
N THR A 258 -25.86 -16.81 -15.72
CA THR A 258 -27.30 -16.57 -15.74
C THR A 258 -27.58 -15.07 -15.91
N PHE A 259 -28.46 -14.76 -16.89
CA PHE A 259 -28.99 -13.41 -17.07
C PHE A 259 -30.40 -13.37 -16.53
N GLU A 260 -30.67 -12.50 -15.57
CA GLU A 260 -31.92 -12.47 -14.82
C GLU A 260 -32.49 -11.05 -14.65
N ALA A 261 -33.69 -11.02 -14.12
CA ALA A 261 -34.41 -9.77 -13.84
C ALA A 261 -33.74 -9.05 -12.64
N PRO A 262 -33.37 -7.75 -12.76
CA PRO A 262 -32.91 -7.00 -11.61
C PRO A 262 -33.93 -7.02 -10.47
N THR A 263 -33.44 -7.44 -9.29
CA THR A 263 -34.23 -7.47 -8.07
C THR A 263 -34.14 -6.15 -7.33
N THR A 264 -35.17 -5.81 -6.58
CA THR A 264 -35.17 -4.64 -5.70
C THR A 264 -35.49 -5.06 -4.28
N VAL A 265 -34.73 -4.50 -3.33
CA VAL A 265 -34.99 -4.72 -1.91
C VAL A 265 -36.41 -4.21 -1.54
N ALA A 266 -37.13 -4.99 -0.73
CA ALA A 266 -38.48 -4.63 -0.31
C ALA A 266 -38.47 -3.33 0.51
N SER A 267 -39.37 -2.40 0.22
CA SER A 267 -39.46 -1.16 0.97
C SER A 267 -39.82 -1.41 2.44
N TYR A 268 -39.16 -0.74 3.37
CA TYR A 268 -39.53 -0.78 4.78
C TYR A 268 -40.93 -0.22 5.03
N THR A 269 -41.77 -0.96 5.76
CA THR A 269 -43.17 -0.58 6.06
C THR A 269 -43.45 -0.50 7.57
N GLY A 270 -42.46 -0.62 8.39
CA GLY A 270 -42.53 -0.68 9.85
C GLY A 270 -42.17 -2.05 10.41
N SER A 271 -41.89 -2.10 11.70
CA SER A 271 -41.47 -3.30 12.43
C SER A 271 -42.62 -3.84 13.31
N GLU A 272 -42.67 -5.18 13.44
CA GLU A 272 -43.52 -5.84 14.42
C GLU A 272 -42.80 -5.97 15.75
N THR A 273 -43.53 -5.98 16.88
CA THR A 273 -42.93 -6.14 18.20
C THR A 273 -42.38 -7.55 18.38
N ALA A 274 -41.11 -7.67 18.71
CA ALA A 274 -40.45 -8.96 19.00
C ALA A 274 -40.81 -9.46 20.41
N THR A 275 -42.01 -10.05 20.54
CA THR A 275 -42.57 -10.45 21.85
C THR A 275 -41.94 -11.76 22.32
N GLY A 276 -41.39 -11.78 23.54
CA GLY A 276 -40.76 -12.94 24.17
C GLY A 276 -39.52 -12.57 24.99
N ASP A 277 -38.85 -13.58 25.56
CA ASP A 277 -37.67 -13.42 26.41
C ASP A 277 -36.41 -14.13 25.89
N ALA A 278 -36.46 -14.58 24.65
CA ALA A 278 -35.30 -15.24 24.00
C ALA A 278 -34.12 -14.25 23.83
N LEU A 279 -32.92 -14.75 24.08
CA LEU A 279 -31.65 -14.05 23.89
C LEU A 279 -30.60 -15.02 23.37
N ILE A 280 -30.16 -14.79 22.15
CA ILE A 280 -29.01 -15.46 21.53
C ILE A 280 -27.87 -14.46 21.55
N LYS A 281 -26.72 -14.87 22.09
CA LYS A 281 -25.48 -14.08 22.09
C LYS A 281 -24.45 -14.77 21.23
N ILE A 282 -23.89 -14.05 20.30
CA ILE A 282 -22.79 -14.50 19.44
C ILE A 282 -21.59 -13.63 19.76
N GLN A 283 -20.40 -14.24 19.95
CA GLN A 283 -19.13 -13.53 20.04
C GLN A 283 -18.69 -13.20 18.62
N ALA A 284 -18.27 -11.97 18.40
CA ALA A 284 -17.99 -11.55 17.03
C ALA A 284 -16.70 -12.15 16.48
N GLU A 285 -15.74 -12.43 17.36
CA GLU A 285 -14.51 -13.14 17.01
C GLU A 285 -14.71 -14.60 16.57
N ASP A 286 -15.88 -15.21 16.90
CA ASP A 286 -16.24 -16.59 16.55
C ASP A 286 -17.18 -16.59 15.30
N TYR A 287 -16.80 -15.91 14.20
CA TYR A 287 -17.61 -15.91 12.98
C TYR A 287 -17.59 -17.28 12.29
N SER A 288 -18.67 -17.61 11.57
CA SER A 288 -18.81 -18.89 10.87
C SER A 288 -18.13 -18.86 9.51
N TYR A 289 -18.29 -17.73 8.79
CA TYR A 289 -17.75 -17.53 7.44
C TYR A 289 -17.31 -16.08 7.27
N SER A 290 -16.26 -15.86 6.46
CA SER A 290 -15.91 -14.56 5.90
C SER A 290 -15.58 -14.71 4.42
N ASN A 291 -15.64 -13.62 3.67
CA ASN A 291 -15.17 -13.58 2.29
C ASN A 291 -13.71 -13.09 2.16
N ASP A 292 -13.05 -12.84 3.28
CA ASP A 292 -11.68 -12.37 3.35
C ASP A 292 -10.95 -13.10 4.49
N SER A 293 -9.79 -13.68 4.19
CA SER A 293 -8.98 -14.46 5.13
C SER A 293 -8.37 -13.60 6.24
N SER A 294 -8.14 -12.32 5.97
CA SER A 294 -7.46 -11.40 6.87
C SER A 294 -8.32 -10.93 8.05
N ILE A 295 -9.64 -11.10 7.99
CA ILE A 295 -10.53 -10.68 9.08
C ILE A 295 -10.28 -11.58 10.29
N HIS A 296 -9.86 -10.98 11.41
CA HIS A 296 -9.47 -11.74 12.60
C HIS A 296 -9.86 -11.06 13.91
N GLY A 297 -9.84 -11.85 14.97
CA GLY A 297 -10.06 -11.35 16.33
C GLY A 297 -8.81 -10.77 16.95
N ILE A 298 -8.96 -9.74 17.78
CA ILE A 298 -7.89 -9.14 18.58
C ILE A 298 -8.27 -9.11 20.07
N ALA A 299 -7.25 -9.02 20.91
CA ALA A 299 -7.44 -8.86 22.36
C ALA A 299 -7.38 -7.38 22.75
N GLU A 300 -8.52 -6.83 23.17
CA GLU A 300 -8.57 -5.50 23.76
C GLU A 300 -8.83 -5.54 25.26
N TYR A 301 -8.18 -4.64 26.00
CA TYR A 301 -8.32 -4.54 27.45
C TYR A 301 -9.37 -3.52 27.88
N ASP A 302 -10.48 -3.42 27.12
CA ASP A 302 -11.68 -2.68 27.59
C ASP A 302 -12.53 -3.58 28.50
N THR A 303 -12.86 -3.07 29.67
CA THR A 303 -13.63 -3.82 30.68
C THR A 303 -15.10 -4.05 30.31
N SER A 304 -15.58 -3.50 29.20
CA SER A 304 -16.91 -3.74 28.65
C SER A 304 -16.99 -4.94 27.72
N LEU A 305 -15.86 -5.48 27.31
CA LEU A 305 -15.75 -6.65 26.43
C LEU A 305 -15.89 -7.98 27.20
N TYR A 306 -16.20 -9.01 26.46
CA TYR A 306 -16.29 -10.37 27.01
C TYR A 306 -15.88 -11.38 25.91
N PRO A 307 -14.94 -12.28 26.22
CA PRO A 307 -14.25 -12.49 27.51
C PRO A 307 -13.28 -11.35 27.87
N TYR A 308 -13.00 -11.17 29.13
CA TYR A 308 -12.03 -10.21 29.64
C TYR A 308 -11.13 -10.86 30.70
N GLU A 309 -9.86 -10.95 30.41
CA GLU A 309 -8.83 -11.38 31.35
C GLU A 309 -7.88 -10.23 31.70
N VAL A 310 -7.26 -10.30 32.88
CA VAL A 310 -6.38 -9.22 33.38
C VAL A 310 -4.93 -9.48 32.99
N THR A 311 -4.54 -10.73 32.94
CA THR A 311 -3.14 -11.19 32.78
C THR A 311 -2.88 -11.81 31.42
N ASP A 312 -3.82 -12.61 30.94
CA ASP A 312 -3.64 -13.37 29.71
C ASP A 312 -4.31 -12.62 28.54
N THR A 313 -3.71 -12.66 27.37
CA THR A 313 -4.30 -12.15 26.13
C THR A 313 -5.39 -13.10 25.69
N VAL A 314 -6.63 -12.62 25.56
CA VAL A 314 -7.78 -13.40 25.08
C VAL A 314 -8.44 -12.61 23.97
N LEU A 315 -8.59 -13.21 22.81
CA LEU A 315 -9.30 -12.60 21.69
C LEU A 315 -10.74 -12.34 22.10
N ASN A 316 -11.25 -11.13 21.89
CA ASN A 316 -12.54 -10.72 22.42
C ASN A 316 -13.27 -9.65 21.60
N THR A 317 -12.78 -9.34 20.44
CA THR A 317 -13.40 -8.42 19.48
C THR A 317 -12.79 -8.66 18.08
N ILE A 318 -13.55 -8.40 17.03
CA ILE A 318 -12.97 -8.26 15.68
C ILE A 318 -12.03 -7.05 15.70
N ASP A 319 -10.85 -7.21 15.09
CA ASP A 319 -9.91 -6.10 14.88
C ASP A 319 -10.49 -5.11 13.90
N SER A 320 -10.53 -3.84 14.31
CA SER A 320 -11.04 -2.78 13.43
C SER A 320 -10.18 -2.54 12.20
N ASP A 321 -8.90 -2.87 12.27
CA ASP A 321 -7.96 -2.69 11.15
C ASP A 321 -7.96 -3.90 10.18
N SER A 322 -8.69 -4.97 10.52
CA SER A 322 -8.93 -6.12 9.65
C SER A 322 -10.35 -6.19 9.08
N PHE A 323 -11.27 -5.37 9.60
CA PHE A 323 -12.65 -5.24 9.08
C PHE A 323 -12.93 -3.77 8.80
N ASP A 324 -12.40 -3.29 7.70
CA ASP A 324 -12.37 -1.88 7.34
C ASP A 324 -12.53 -1.58 5.84
N THR A 325 -12.51 -2.63 5.00
CA THR A 325 -12.58 -2.50 3.55
C THR A 325 -14.01 -2.76 3.04
N ALA A 326 -14.45 -1.96 2.07
CA ALA A 326 -15.75 -2.14 1.42
C ALA A 326 -15.88 -3.56 0.81
N GLY A 327 -17.05 -4.17 0.94
CA GLY A 327 -17.31 -5.53 0.48
C GLY A 327 -16.92 -6.63 1.45
N GLN A 328 -16.05 -6.37 2.44
CA GLN A 328 -15.77 -7.37 3.47
C GLN A 328 -17.03 -7.78 4.21
N CYS A 329 -17.22 -9.09 4.39
CA CYS A 329 -18.42 -9.70 4.93
C CYS A 329 -18.11 -10.70 6.04
N LEU A 330 -18.78 -10.55 7.17
CA LEU A 330 -18.80 -11.50 8.28
C LEU A 330 -20.15 -12.17 8.39
N THR A 331 -20.20 -13.50 8.43
CA THR A 331 -21.41 -14.29 8.54
C THR A 331 -21.38 -15.15 9.80
N TYR A 332 -22.48 -15.16 10.54
CA TYR A 332 -22.67 -15.88 11.79
C TYR A 332 -23.86 -16.82 11.69
N GLU A 333 -23.64 -18.13 11.95
CA GLU A 333 -24.71 -19.08 12.13
C GLU A 333 -25.23 -19.07 13.57
N PHE A 334 -26.53 -19.19 13.75
CA PHE A 334 -27.17 -19.28 15.06
C PHE A 334 -28.45 -20.11 15.03
N ASP A 335 -28.82 -20.71 16.16
CA ASP A 335 -30.00 -21.58 16.30
C ASP A 335 -31.16 -20.86 17.01
N VAL A 336 -32.32 -20.84 16.37
CA VAL A 336 -33.55 -20.25 16.88
C VAL A 336 -34.47 -21.35 17.43
N GLU A 337 -34.65 -21.39 18.77
CA GLU A 337 -35.49 -22.39 19.45
C GLU A 337 -37.00 -22.17 19.26
N THR A 338 -37.43 -20.92 18.99
CA THR A 338 -38.84 -20.56 18.91
C THR A 338 -39.07 -19.55 17.80
N ALA A 339 -39.91 -19.90 16.82
CA ALA A 339 -40.27 -19.01 15.75
C ALA A 339 -40.95 -17.72 16.27
N GLY A 340 -40.56 -16.58 15.69
CA GLY A 340 -41.11 -15.27 16.07
C GLY A 340 -40.34 -14.10 15.49
N TYR A 341 -40.71 -12.89 15.89
CA TYR A 341 -39.94 -11.67 15.59
C TYR A 341 -38.80 -11.52 16.58
N TYR A 342 -37.66 -11.06 16.08
CA TYR A 342 -36.45 -10.79 16.84
C TYR A 342 -35.86 -9.43 16.47
N TYR A 343 -35.22 -8.79 17.44
CA TYR A 343 -34.39 -7.60 17.25
C TYR A 343 -32.92 -8.02 17.15
N ILE A 344 -32.11 -7.25 16.41
CA ILE A 344 -30.67 -7.43 16.29
C ILE A 344 -29.98 -6.26 16.97
N ALA A 345 -29.03 -6.54 17.86
CA ALA A 345 -28.18 -5.52 18.47
C ALA A 345 -26.71 -5.92 18.34
N MET A 346 -25.84 -4.94 18.25
CA MET A 346 -24.40 -5.12 18.13
C MET A 346 -23.67 -4.31 19.21
N ASN A 347 -22.69 -4.92 19.88
CA ASN A 347 -21.75 -4.20 20.72
C ASN A 347 -20.51 -3.88 19.88
N TYR A 348 -20.35 -2.63 19.50
CA TYR A 348 -19.33 -2.20 18.55
C TYR A 348 -18.64 -0.91 18.97
N ARG A 349 -17.48 -0.65 18.35
CA ARG A 349 -16.79 0.63 18.38
C ARG A 349 -16.41 1.00 16.94
N GLN A 350 -16.66 2.25 16.57
CA GLN A 350 -16.23 2.87 15.34
C GLN A 350 -15.64 4.23 15.71
N SER A 351 -14.31 4.37 15.70
CA SER A 351 -13.62 5.54 16.28
C SER A 351 -12.85 6.38 15.26
N ASP A 352 -12.74 5.94 14.02
CA ASP A 352 -11.85 6.53 13.03
C ASP A 352 -12.57 7.52 12.11
N LYS A 353 -13.76 7.23 11.63
CA LYS A 353 -14.61 8.22 10.94
C LYS A 353 -15.27 9.19 11.92
N THR A 354 -14.52 10.18 12.36
CA THR A 354 -15.01 11.16 13.35
C THR A 354 -16.31 11.80 12.91
N ASP A 355 -17.37 11.61 13.73
CA ASP A 355 -18.72 12.17 13.53
C ASP A 355 -19.41 11.71 12.24
N PHE A 356 -19.01 10.54 11.69
CA PHE A 356 -19.57 9.97 10.47
C PHE A 356 -19.71 8.45 10.61
N PRO A 357 -20.74 7.79 10.02
CA PRO A 357 -20.94 6.37 10.19
C PRO A 357 -20.06 5.52 9.27
N VAL A 358 -19.96 4.24 9.59
CA VAL A 358 -19.69 3.14 8.67
C VAL A 358 -21.04 2.55 8.26
N PHE A 359 -21.23 2.23 7.00
CA PHE A 359 -22.49 1.64 6.50
C PHE A 359 -22.35 0.14 6.38
N LEU A 360 -23.42 -0.59 6.71
CA LEU A 360 -23.48 -2.04 6.63
C LEU A 360 -24.74 -2.50 5.92
N ASP A 361 -24.61 -3.41 5.00
CA ASP A 361 -25.69 -4.28 4.58
C ASP A 361 -25.89 -5.39 5.60
N VAL A 362 -27.08 -5.53 6.13
CA VAL A 362 -27.44 -6.60 7.06
C VAL A 362 -28.35 -7.62 6.37
N ARG A 363 -27.82 -8.85 6.20
CA ARG A 363 -28.55 -9.93 5.52
C ARG A 363 -28.97 -10.99 6.53
N ILE A 364 -30.13 -11.56 6.33
CA ILE A 364 -30.64 -12.73 7.06
C ILE A 364 -30.86 -13.84 6.05
N ASP A 365 -30.27 -15.00 6.29
CA ASP A 365 -30.32 -16.14 5.37
C ASP A 365 -29.92 -15.74 3.92
N GLY A 366 -28.95 -14.84 3.78
CA GLY A 366 -28.43 -14.32 2.50
C GLY A 366 -29.20 -13.16 1.88
N GLU A 367 -30.41 -12.80 2.38
CA GLU A 367 -31.26 -11.74 1.81
C GLU A 367 -31.31 -10.50 2.72
N ILE A 368 -31.34 -9.28 2.13
CA ILE A 368 -31.65 -8.04 2.86
C ILE A 368 -33.14 -8.00 3.14
N PRO A 369 -33.62 -8.00 4.41
CA PRO A 369 -35.03 -8.14 4.72
C PRO A 369 -35.90 -7.00 4.17
N ASN A 370 -35.39 -5.79 4.15
CA ASN A 370 -36.03 -4.60 3.58
C ASN A 370 -35.05 -3.42 3.58
N THR A 371 -35.41 -2.30 2.97
CA THR A 371 -34.53 -1.11 2.81
C THR A 371 -34.02 -0.48 4.12
N ALA A 372 -34.53 -0.83 5.29
CA ALA A 372 -33.99 -0.35 6.56
C ALA A 372 -32.78 -1.15 7.05
N PHE A 373 -32.49 -2.30 6.44
CA PHE A 373 -31.31 -3.15 6.67
C PHE A 373 -30.23 -2.98 5.59
N GLN A 374 -30.55 -2.25 4.51
CA GLN A 374 -29.62 -1.85 3.47
C GLN A 374 -28.91 -0.56 3.90
N ASP A 375 -27.63 -0.49 3.71
CA ASP A 375 -26.78 0.68 4.05
C ASP A 375 -26.99 1.19 5.48
N TYR A 376 -27.14 0.28 6.43
CA TYR A 376 -27.41 0.64 7.81
C TYR A 376 -26.25 1.44 8.42
N ALA A 377 -26.52 2.66 8.91
CA ALA A 377 -25.50 3.58 9.42
C ALA A 377 -25.07 3.21 10.87
N MET A 378 -23.87 2.68 11.00
CA MET A 378 -23.21 2.43 12.30
C MET A 378 -22.53 3.71 12.79
N ALA A 379 -23.19 4.41 13.71
CA ALA A 379 -22.78 5.73 14.16
C ALA A 379 -21.39 5.74 14.84
N TYR A 380 -20.68 6.85 14.69
CA TYR A 380 -19.40 7.09 15.36
C TYR A 380 -19.48 6.89 16.87
N THR A 381 -18.53 6.15 17.44
CA THR A 381 -18.40 5.96 18.88
C THR A 381 -16.98 5.62 19.30
N THR A 382 -16.41 6.39 20.22
CA THR A 382 -15.06 6.16 20.76
C THR A 382 -14.98 5.06 21.81
N LYS A 383 -16.11 4.41 22.13
CA LYS A 383 -16.21 3.34 23.13
C LYS A 383 -17.20 2.29 22.69
N TYR A 384 -16.92 1.05 23.01
CA TYR A 384 -17.90 -0.01 22.78
C TYR A 384 -19.27 0.35 23.32
N LYS A 385 -20.28 0.19 22.50
CA LYS A 385 -21.67 0.54 22.80
C LYS A 385 -22.59 -0.52 22.20
N VAL A 386 -23.48 -1.07 23.02
CA VAL A 386 -24.57 -1.91 22.54
C VAL A 386 -25.62 -1.02 21.90
N THR A 387 -25.90 -1.25 20.63
CA THR A 387 -26.90 -0.51 19.86
C THR A 387 -27.82 -1.53 19.17
N THR A 388 -29.12 -1.42 19.35
CA THR A 388 -30.11 -2.18 18.62
C THR A 388 -30.39 -1.49 17.28
N LEU A 389 -30.45 -2.23 16.20
CA LEU A 389 -30.79 -1.68 14.89
C LEU A 389 -32.18 -1.05 14.95
N SER A 390 -32.30 0.20 14.50
CA SER A 390 -33.53 1.00 14.58
C SER A 390 -33.71 1.86 13.34
N ASP A 391 -34.95 2.22 13.05
CA ASP A 391 -35.25 3.18 12.00
C ASP A 391 -34.94 4.63 12.43
N ASP A 392 -35.17 5.59 11.54
CA ASP A 392 -34.91 7.03 11.78
C ASP A 392 -35.76 7.62 12.93
N ASN A 393 -36.84 6.96 13.34
CA ASN A 393 -37.69 7.37 14.47
C ASN A 393 -37.21 6.79 15.80
N GLY A 394 -36.24 5.85 15.75
CA GLY A 394 -35.75 5.11 16.90
C GLY A 394 -36.58 3.87 17.24
N ASP A 395 -37.48 3.45 16.36
CA ASP A 395 -38.22 2.20 16.51
C ASP A 395 -37.33 1.02 16.08
N TYR A 396 -37.27 -0.02 16.93
CA TYR A 396 -36.35 -1.15 16.66
C TYR A 396 -36.78 -1.95 15.42
N LEU A 397 -35.80 -2.27 14.58
CA LEU A 397 -36.01 -3.12 13.40
C LEU A 397 -36.18 -4.58 13.84
N SER A 398 -37.19 -5.26 13.33
CA SER A 398 -37.46 -6.67 13.64
C SER A 398 -37.44 -7.52 12.40
N VAL A 399 -36.95 -8.76 12.54
CA VAL A 399 -36.95 -9.80 11.51
C VAL A 399 -37.74 -10.99 12.04
N TYR A 400 -38.48 -11.67 11.16
CA TYR A 400 -39.15 -12.90 11.52
C TYR A 400 -38.23 -14.10 11.25
N LEU A 401 -38.03 -14.93 12.26
CA LEU A 401 -37.21 -16.14 12.19
C LEU A 401 -38.08 -17.36 12.52
N ASP A 402 -37.96 -18.41 11.74
CA ASP A 402 -38.58 -19.72 12.00
C ASP A 402 -37.74 -20.49 13.06
N GLU A 403 -38.20 -21.65 13.50
CA GLU A 403 -37.42 -22.54 14.36
C GLU A 403 -36.35 -23.27 13.52
N GLY A 404 -35.05 -23.11 13.84
CA GLY A 404 -33.96 -23.75 13.13
C GLY A 404 -32.69 -22.92 13.07
N VAL A 405 -31.76 -23.33 12.24
CA VAL A 405 -30.49 -22.62 12.00
C VAL A 405 -30.72 -21.50 11.01
N HIS A 406 -30.26 -20.32 11.34
CA HIS A 406 -30.27 -19.11 10.51
C HIS A 406 -28.88 -18.50 10.43
N THR A 407 -28.69 -17.61 9.44
CA THR A 407 -27.50 -16.81 9.32
C THR A 407 -27.80 -15.30 9.44
N VAL A 408 -26.87 -14.56 10.01
CA VAL A 408 -26.83 -13.10 9.89
C VAL A 408 -25.48 -12.69 9.34
N SER A 409 -25.49 -11.84 8.28
CA SER A 409 -24.27 -11.34 7.68
C SER A 409 -24.23 -9.82 7.75
N PHE A 410 -23.02 -9.28 7.88
CA PHE A 410 -22.72 -7.85 7.88
C PHE A 410 -21.66 -7.58 6.82
N THR A 411 -22.05 -6.82 5.79
CA THR A 411 -21.14 -6.43 4.69
C THR A 411 -20.94 -4.93 4.72
N ILE A 412 -19.69 -4.46 4.65
CA ILE A 412 -19.37 -3.03 4.59
C ILE A 412 -19.81 -2.47 3.23
N SER A 413 -20.64 -1.41 3.26
CA SER A 413 -21.16 -0.72 2.09
C SER A 413 -20.60 0.68 1.93
N MET A 414 -20.42 1.14 0.69
CA MET A 414 -20.04 2.51 0.35
C MET A 414 -21.06 3.22 -0.55
N ASP A 415 -22.14 2.59 -0.93
CA ASP A 415 -23.20 3.16 -1.77
C ASP A 415 -23.64 4.58 -1.36
N PRO A 416 -23.88 4.87 -0.05
CA PRO A 416 -24.34 6.20 0.37
C PRO A 416 -23.37 7.35 0.10
N ILE A 417 -22.09 7.04 -0.11
CA ILE A 417 -21.04 8.04 -0.35
C ILE A 417 -20.37 7.91 -1.73
N CYS A 418 -20.81 6.97 -2.56
CA CYS A 418 -20.28 6.73 -3.91
C CYS A 418 -20.31 8.02 -4.76
N GLU A 419 -21.49 8.65 -4.94
CA GLU A 419 -21.63 9.91 -5.67
C GLU A 419 -20.73 11.03 -5.11
N THR A 420 -20.52 11.04 -3.79
CA THR A 420 -19.62 12.02 -3.16
C THR A 420 -18.18 11.83 -3.58
N MET A 421 -17.69 10.59 -3.58
CA MET A 421 -16.31 10.28 -3.97
C MET A 421 -16.08 10.54 -5.45
N GLU A 422 -16.98 10.09 -6.32
CA GLU A 422 -16.89 10.34 -7.77
C GLU A 422 -16.87 11.83 -8.10
N THR A 423 -17.71 12.64 -7.43
CA THR A 423 -17.73 14.10 -7.64
C THR A 423 -16.42 14.75 -7.18
N ILE A 424 -15.82 14.27 -6.08
CA ILE A 424 -14.50 14.75 -5.63
C ILE A 424 -13.44 14.42 -6.70
N GLU A 425 -13.42 13.22 -7.25
CA GLU A 425 -12.50 12.80 -8.30
C GLU A 425 -12.67 13.59 -9.60
N GLU A 426 -13.91 13.87 -10.01
CA GLU A 426 -14.17 14.76 -11.15
C GLU A 426 -13.59 16.16 -10.95
N ILE A 427 -13.76 16.73 -9.75
CA ILE A 427 -13.19 18.05 -9.41
C ILE A 427 -11.67 18.01 -9.41
N MET A 428 -11.07 16.94 -8.86
CA MET A 428 -9.61 16.77 -8.87
C MET A 428 -9.05 16.72 -10.30
N SER A 429 -9.70 15.98 -11.19
CA SER A 429 -9.34 15.94 -12.61
C SER A 429 -9.46 17.32 -13.26
N GLY A 430 -10.58 18.02 -13.04
CA GLY A 430 -10.78 19.36 -13.58
C GLY A 430 -9.80 20.40 -13.02
N VAL A 431 -9.37 20.25 -11.78
CA VAL A 431 -8.32 21.11 -11.18
C VAL A 431 -6.97 20.86 -11.86
N ASN A 432 -6.64 19.62 -12.20
CA ASN A 432 -5.42 19.26 -12.94
C ASN A 432 -5.46 19.84 -14.36
N ASP A 433 -6.59 19.76 -15.04
CA ASP A 433 -6.78 20.36 -16.38
C ASP A 433 -6.59 21.86 -16.35
N LEU A 434 -7.16 22.56 -15.35
CA LEU A 434 -6.94 23.98 -15.16
C LEU A 434 -5.47 24.32 -14.87
N ALA A 435 -4.79 23.54 -14.04
CA ALA A 435 -3.38 23.73 -13.77
C ALA A 435 -2.53 23.60 -15.04
N LEU A 436 -2.87 22.62 -15.90
CA LEU A 436 -2.24 22.45 -17.21
C LEU A 436 -2.49 23.66 -18.13
N GLU A 437 -3.73 24.13 -18.24
CA GLU A 437 -4.06 25.30 -19.07
C GLU A 437 -3.31 26.56 -18.58
N ILE A 438 -3.25 26.76 -17.28
CA ILE A 438 -2.50 27.87 -16.68
C ILE A 438 -1.02 27.75 -17.01
N THR A 439 -0.44 26.56 -16.89
CA THR A 439 0.97 26.30 -17.20
C THR A 439 1.28 26.51 -18.68
N LYS A 440 0.39 26.14 -19.59
CA LYS A 440 0.53 26.42 -21.04
C LYS A 440 0.58 27.93 -21.36
N VAL A 441 -0.10 28.75 -20.57
CA VAL A 441 -0.13 30.22 -20.74
C VAL A 441 1.05 30.89 -20.04
N ALA A 442 1.36 30.46 -18.81
CA ALA A 442 2.32 31.11 -17.93
C ALA A 442 3.75 30.60 -18.11
N GLY A 443 3.90 29.31 -18.48
CA GLY A 443 5.14 28.55 -18.41
C GLY A 443 5.40 28.00 -17.00
N THR A 444 6.29 27.03 -16.89
CA THR A 444 6.64 26.36 -15.62
C THR A 444 7.44 27.24 -14.66
N ASN A 445 8.14 28.28 -15.14
CA ASN A 445 8.90 29.24 -14.33
C ASN A 445 8.29 30.64 -14.48
N SER A 446 7.30 30.96 -13.67
CA SER A 446 6.63 32.25 -13.72
C SER A 446 7.49 33.36 -13.09
N ASP A 447 7.90 34.33 -13.90
CA ASP A 447 8.57 35.53 -13.40
C ASP A 447 7.59 36.40 -12.57
N GLN A 448 7.88 36.54 -11.27
CA GLN A 448 7.10 37.38 -10.33
C GLN A 448 6.78 38.81 -10.81
N TYR A 449 7.52 39.33 -11.75
CA TYR A 449 7.35 40.69 -12.29
C TYR A 449 6.55 40.71 -13.60
N ARG A 450 6.10 39.58 -14.10
CA ARG A 450 5.32 39.46 -15.32
C ARG A 450 3.82 39.56 -15.02
N ASP A 451 3.16 40.59 -15.44
CA ASP A 451 1.70 40.77 -15.33
C ASP A 451 0.99 39.85 -16.33
N LEU A 452 0.72 38.62 -15.91
CA LEU A 452 -0.03 37.60 -16.67
C LEU A 452 -1.52 37.82 -16.41
N LYS A 453 -2.25 38.28 -17.41
CA LYS A 453 -3.71 38.43 -17.33
C LYS A 453 -4.38 37.13 -17.76
N LEU A 454 -4.43 36.14 -16.85
CA LEU A 454 -5.00 34.85 -17.13
C LEU A 454 -6.45 34.88 -17.60
N SER A 455 -7.28 35.72 -17.00
CA SER A 455 -8.67 35.91 -17.39
C SER A 455 -8.88 36.31 -18.86
N LYS A 456 -7.82 36.72 -19.55
CA LYS A 456 -7.84 36.99 -20.99
C LYS A 456 -7.65 35.74 -21.83
N TYR A 457 -6.95 34.75 -21.32
CA TYR A 457 -6.57 33.51 -22.02
C TYR A 457 -7.46 32.34 -21.59
N ILE A 458 -7.85 32.31 -20.32
CA ILE A 458 -8.78 31.34 -19.72
C ILE A 458 -9.95 32.14 -19.12
N PRO A 459 -10.96 32.52 -19.93
CA PRO A 459 -12.00 33.48 -19.53
C PRO A 459 -12.88 32.95 -18.38
N ASP A 460 -13.08 31.65 -18.31
CA ASP A 460 -13.99 31.01 -17.35
C ASP A 460 -13.29 30.55 -16.06
N LEU A 461 -11.95 30.76 -15.92
CA LEU A 461 -11.12 30.29 -14.80
C LEU A 461 -11.69 30.66 -13.43
N GLU A 462 -12.06 31.93 -13.22
CA GLU A 462 -12.63 32.43 -11.96
C GLU A 462 -13.96 31.72 -11.65
N ASP A 463 -14.86 31.66 -12.64
CA ASP A 463 -16.19 31.05 -12.49
C ASP A 463 -16.08 29.54 -12.23
N THR A 464 -15.16 28.84 -12.88
CA THR A 464 -14.92 27.40 -12.70
C THR A 464 -14.41 27.07 -11.29
N LEU A 465 -13.44 27.84 -10.78
CA LEU A 465 -12.92 27.61 -9.42
C LEU A 465 -13.97 27.87 -8.35
N TYR A 466 -14.84 28.89 -8.53
CA TYR A 466 -15.99 29.11 -7.63
C TYR A 466 -17.02 27.98 -7.74
N ASP A 467 -17.29 27.47 -8.94
CA ASP A 467 -18.22 26.38 -9.15
C ASP A 467 -17.74 25.10 -8.45
N TYR A 468 -16.46 24.73 -8.59
CA TYR A 468 -15.88 23.60 -7.85
C TYR A 468 -15.99 23.80 -6.33
N ALA A 469 -15.65 24.98 -5.82
CA ALA A 469 -15.77 25.26 -4.39
C ALA A 469 -17.22 25.19 -3.89
N ASP A 470 -18.19 25.62 -4.69
CA ASP A 470 -19.61 25.54 -4.33
C ASP A 470 -20.13 24.08 -4.41
N GLN A 471 -19.67 23.28 -5.37
CA GLN A 471 -19.96 21.84 -5.44
C GLN A 471 -19.42 21.12 -4.21
N LEU A 472 -18.14 21.34 -3.83
CA LEU A 472 -17.55 20.73 -2.63
C LEU A 472 -18.33 21.08 -1.36
N LYS A 473 -18.77 22.32 -1.19
CA LYS A 473 -19.62 22.71 -0.06
C LYS A 473 -21.00 22.07 -0.10
N ALA A 474 -21.56 21.86 -1.29
CA ALA A 474 -22.84 21.16 -1.46
C ALA A 474 -22.72 19.68 -1.10
N LEU A 475 -21.59 19.02 -1.44
CA LEU A 475 -21.31 17.66 -1.01
C LEU A 475 -21.22 17.54 0.52
N GLU A 476 -20.49 18.42 1.18
CA GLU A 476 -20.46 18.43 2.66
C GLU A 476 -21.86 18.60 3.24
N GLN A 477 -22.66 19.50 2.68
CA GLN A 477 -24.02 19.76 3.15
C GLN A 477 -24.97 18.57 2.89
N SER A 478 -24.85 17.84 1.78
CA SER A 478 -25.66 16.64 1.52
C SER A 478 -25.31 15.50 2.49
N ASN A 479 -24.04 15.36 2.83
CA ASN A 479 -23.55 14.35 3.78
C ASN A 479 -23.83 14.68 5.25
N LEU A 480 -24.27 15.90 5.55
CA LEU A 480 -24.60 16.32 6.93
C LEU A 480 -25.72 15.48 7.55
N GLN A 481 -26.57 14.82 6.72
CA GLN A 481 -27.59 13.89 7.19
C GLN A 481 -27.03 12.67 7.93
N TYR A 482 -25.79 12.29 7.66
CA TYR A 482 -25.10 11.15 8.29
C TYR A 482 -24.28 11.57 9.52
N SER A 483 -24.05 12.86 9.72
CA SER A 483 -23.26 13.38 10.84
C SER A 483 -24.10 13.54 12.11
N GLU A 484 -23.51 13.28 13.28
CA GLU A 484 -24.11 13.63 14.57
C GLU A 484 -24.09 15.14 14.84
N SER A 485 -23.30 15.90 14.05
CA SER A 485 -23.17 17.36 14.17
C SER A 485 -24.20 18.07 13.28
N ASP A 486 -24.87 19.08 13.81
CA ASP A 486 -25.81 19.93 13.04
C ASP A 486 -25.09 21.01 12.19
N LYS A 487 -23.75 21.01 12.11
CA LYS A 487 -23.03 22.15 11.55
C LYS A 487 -22.04 21.80 10.43
N ASN A 488 -21.32 20.75 10.58
CA ASN A 488 -20.28 20.31 9.64
C ASN A 488 -20.00 18.83 9.83
N VAL A 489 -19.53 18.20 8.76
CA VAL A 489 -19.07 16.82 8.72
C VAL A 489 -17.58 16.80 9.03
N ALA A 490 -17.17 16.32 10.21
CA ALA A 490 -15.78 16.42 10.68
C ALA A 490 -14.79 15.65 9.79
N VAL A 491 -15.19 14.46 9.30
CA VAL A 491 -14.36 13.65 8.38
C VAL A 491 -14.08 14.38 7.06
N MET A 492 -14.98 15.27 6.62
CA MET A 492 -14.83 16.08 5.39
C MET A 492 -14.16 17.44 5.63
N SER A 493 -13.43 17.63 6.72
CA SER A 493 -12.78 18.91 7.02
C SER A 493 -11.74 19.32 5.96
N SER A 494 -11.01 18.38 5.39
CA SER A 494 -10.03 18.62 4.32
C SER A 494 -10.71 19.12 3.04
N LEU A 495 -11.85 18.57 2.68
CA LEU A 495 -12.67 19.04 1.55
C LEU A 495 -13.06 20.52 1.69
N LEU A 496 -13.44 20.98 2.89
CA LEU A 496 -13.75 22.37 3.13
C LEU A 496 -12.52 23.28 3.04
N ILE A 497 -11.33 22.78 3.43
CA ILE A 497 -10.06 23.49 3.25
C ILE A 497 -9.77 23.65 1.75
N ALA A 498 -9.93 22.59 0.96
CA ALA A 498 -9.79 22.66 -0.50
C ALA A 498 -10.74 23.68 -1.11
N ALA A 499 -12.02 23.67 -0.71
CA ALA A 499 -13.00 24.64 -1.19
C ALA A 499 -12.61 26.11 -0.84
N GLU A 500 -12.10 26.38 0.36
CA GLU A 500 -11.61 27.71 0.75
C GLU A 500 -10.36 28.11 -0.05
N GLN A 501 -9.49 27.15 -0.37
CA GLN A 501 -8.29 27.39 -1.16
C GLN A 501 -8.63 27.72 -2.61
N LEU A 502 -9.55 26.98 -3.24
CA LEU A 502 -10.06 27.28 -4.59
C LEU A 502 -10.69 28.68 -4.64
N ILE A 503 -11.46 29.09 -3.62
CA ILE A 503 -11.99 30.47 -3.52
C ILE A 503 -10.86 31.49 -3.42
N SER A 504 -9.83 31.22 -2.60
CA SER A 504 -8.68 32.14 -2.47
C SER A 504 -7.93 32.33 -3.80
N LEU A 505 -7.85 31.28 -4.61
CA LEU A 505 -7.25 31.32 -5.94
C LEU A 505 -8.17 32.05 -6.94
N ALA A 506 -9.48 31.81 -6.87
CA ALA A 506 -10.47 32.50 -7.71
C ALA A 506 -10.54 34.02 -7.43
N ASP A 507 -10.38 34.44 -6.16
CA ASP A 507 -10.34 35.84 -5.77
C ASP A 507 -9.17 36.63 -6.40
N GLU A 508 -8.06 35.95 -6.74
CA GLU A 508 -6.83 36.55 -7.29
C GLU A 508 -6.32 35.75 -8.51
N PRO A 509 -7.11 35.63 -9.60
CA PRO A 509 -6.81 34.69 -10.69
C PRO A 509 -5.51 35.03 -11.45
N ASP A 510 -5.10 36.29 -11.50
CA ASP A 510 -3.85 36.71 -12.14
C ASP A 510 -2.60 36.31 -11.31
N GLU A 511 -2.76 35.93 -10.06
CA GLU A 511 -1.66 35.46 -9.19
C GLU A 511 -1.51 33.91 -9.17
N ILE A 512 -2.46 33.15 -9.71
CA ILE A 512 -2.41 31.69 -9.72
C ILE A 512 -1.12 31.13 -10.33
N PRO A 513 -0.51 31.67 -11.39
CA PRO A 513 0.76 31.17 -11.90
C PRO A 513 1.92 31.15 -10.90
N TYR A 514 1.84 31.98 -9.86
CA TYR A 514 2.82 32.01 -8.76
C TYR A 514 2.40 31.15 -7.56
N ARG A 515 1.19 30.62 -7.61
CA ARG A 515 0.56 29.80 -6.59
C ARG A 515 0.06 28.47 -7.17
N ILE A 516 0.62 28.06 -8.31
CA ILE A 516 0.19 26.85 -9.03
C ILE A 516 0.32 25.60 -8.13
N ASP A 517 1.33 25.58 -7.27
CA ASP A 517 1.56 24.51 -6.32
C ASP A 517 0.41 24.35 -5.31
N GLU A 518 -0.28 25.46 -4.97
CA GLU A 518 -1.46 25.41 -4.10
C GLU A 518 -2.69 24.80 -4.81
N LEU A 519 -2.71 24.80 -6.14
CA LEU A 519 -3.82 24.25 -6.91
C LEU A 519 -3.73 22.71 -6.98
N SER A 520 -2.60 22.14 -7.40
CA SER A 520 -2.52 20.72 -7.72
C SER A 520 -1.30 19.97 -7.13
N THR A 521 -0.09 20.52 -7.06
CA THR A 521 1.13 19.73 -6.93
C THR A 521 1.73 19.65 -5.53
N SER A 522 1.51 20.64 -4.66
CA SER A 522 2.10 20.61 -3.32
C SER A 522 1.33 19.74 -2.32
N SER A 523 2.00 19.33 -1.24
CA SER A 523 1.37 18.61 -0.12
C SER A 523 0.26 19.40 0.61
N ASN A 524 0.10 20.68 0.30
CA ASN A 524 -0.96 21.56 0.77
C ASN A 524 -1.83 22.06 -0.38
N SER A 525 -1.85 21.39 -1.52
CA SER A 525 -2.70 21.76 -2.66
C SER A 525 -4.16 21.40 -2.42
N ALA A 526 -5.05 22.03 -3.20
CA ALA A 526 -6.47 21.67 -3.18
C ALA A 526 -6.67 20.18 -3.50
N ASN A 527 -5.99 19.66 -4.53
CA ASN A 527 -6.06 18.23 -4.88
C ASN A 527 -5.60 17.32 -3.75
N GLN A 528 -4.50 17.65 -3.05
CA GLN A 528 -4.06 16.84 -1.92
C GLN A 528 -5.08 16.82 -0.77
N TYR A 529 -5.76 17.93 -0.49
CA TYR A 529 -6.84 17.95 0.50
C TYR A 529 -8.06 17.15 0.06
N LEU A 530 -8.36 17.11 -1.24
CA LEU A 530 -9.44 16.28 -1.78
C LEU A 530 -9.07 14.79 -1.70
N ALA A 531 -7.85 14.40 -2.08
CA ALA A 531 -7.35 13.05 -1.93
C ALA A 531 -7.42 12.56 -0.47
N ASN A 532 -6.93 13.38 0.48
CA ASN A 532 -7.05 13.07 1.91
C ASN A 532 -8.51 12.93 2.40
N THR A 533 -9.47 13.56 1.72
CA THR A 533 -10.89 13.38 2.03
C THR A 533 -11.39 12.01 1.56
N ILE A 534 -10.99 11.57 0.37
CA ILE A 534 -11.31 10.23 -0.13
C ILE A 534 -10.73 9.18 0.82
N ASP A 535 -9.44 9.28 1.18
CA ASP A 535 -8.80 8.34 2.11
C ASP A 535 -9.56 8.26 3.46
N ALA A 536 -10.04 9.40 3.97
CA ALA A 536 -10.82 9.42 5.20
C ALA A 536 -12.24 8.83 5.05
N LEU A 537 -12.82 8.86 3.84
CA LEU A 537 -14.13 8.30 3.56
C LEU A 537 -14.09 6.78 3.33
N ILE A 538 -13.02 6.25 2.76
CA ILE A 538 -12.86 4.81 2.53
C ILE A 538 -12.45 4.02 3.78
N ALA A 539 -11.91 4.65 4.81
CA ALA A 539 -11.53 4.00 6.06
C ALA A 539 -12.77 3.60 6.87
N ASN A 540 -13.19 2.33 6.80
CA ASN A 540 -14.42 1.83 7.43
C ASN A 540 -14.18 1.03 8.72
N ASN A 541 -13.11 1.28 9.44
CA ASN A 541 -12.66 0.54 10.63
C ASN A 541 -13.80 0.28 11.63
N LEU A 542 -14.16 -0.98 11.84
CA LEU A 542 -15.28 -1.39 12.69
C LEU A 542 -14.91 -2.56 13.60
N ALA A 543 -14.75 -2.30 14.90
CA ALA A 543 -14.55 -3.32 15.93
C ALA A 543 -15.89 -3.83 16.44
N ILE A 544 -16.09 -5.14 16.47
CA ILE A 544 -17.33 -5.79 16.93
C ILE A 544 -16.99 -6.81 18.02
N ASP A 545 -17.56 -6.64 19.25
CA ASP A 545 -17.42 -7.58 20.37
C ASP A 545 -18.48 -8.69 20.35
N ALA A 546 -19.74 -8.30 20.15
CA ALA A 546 -20.82 -9.29 20.22
C ALA A 546 -22.06 -8.85 19.46
N ILE A 547 -22.78 -9.83 18.94
CA ILE A 547 -24.08 -9.70 18.30
C ILE A 547 -25.14 -10.32 19.23
N TYR A 548 -26.28 -9.66 19.36
CA TYR A 548 -27.40 -10.11 20.16
C TYR A 548 -28.65 -10.20 19.29
N ILE A 549 -29.25 -11.40 19.20
CA ILE A 549 -30.55 -11.63 18.56
C ILE A 549 -31.51 -11.91 19.68
N TYR A 550 -32.50 -11.02 19.88
CA TYR A 550 -33.25 -11.02 21.12
C TYR A 550 -34.70 -10.57 20.97
N GLN A 551 -35.51 -10.82 21.99
CA GLN A 551 -36.90 -10.40 22.11
C GLN A 551 -37.08 -9.37 23.25
N GLU A 552 -38.20 -8.63 23.22
CA GLU A 552 -38.46 -7.42 24.04
C GLU A 552 -38.23 -7.60 25.56
N ASP A 553 -38.61 -8.76 26.13
CA ASP A 553 -38.47 -9.04 27.55
C ASP A 553 -37.07 -9.52 27.95
N ALA A 554 -36.19 -9.78 26.99
CA ALA A 554 -34.80 -10.16 27.24
C ALA A 554 -33.97 -8.98 27.80
N THR A 555 -33.01 -9.28 28.64
CA THR A 555 -32.14 -8.26 29.20
C THR A 555 -30.75 -8.34 28.57
N LEU A 556 -30.41 -7.36 27.75
CA LEU A 556 -29.06 -7.25 27.17
C LEU A 556 -28.00 -6.98 28.27
N PRO A 557 -26.76 -7.48 28.07
CA PRO A 557 -25.67 -7.27 29.01
C PRO A 557 -25.44 -5.78 29.32
N ALA A 558 -25.40 -5.42 30.59
CA ALA A 558 -25.11 -4.05 31.02
C ALA A 558 -23.61 -3.84 31.20
N LYS A 559 -23.11 -2.65 30.82
CA LYS A 559 -21.71 -2.27 31.07
C LYS A 559 -21.34 -2.43 32.54
N PRO A 560 -20.09 -2.86 32.84
CA PRO A 560 -19.60 -2.93 34.20
C PRO A 560 -19.73 -1.58 34.93
N GLY A 561 -20.20 -1.58 36.18
CA GLY A 561 -20.28 -0.36 36.94
C GLY A 561 -18.91 0.27 37.19
N PHE A 562 -18.85 1.61 37.29
CA PHE A 562 -17.63 2.43 37.42
C PHE A 562 -16.58 1.86 38.42
N PHE A 563 -16.98 1.40 39.58
CA PHE A 563 -16.04 0.85 40.56
C PHE A 563 -15.48 -0.51 40.18
N LYS A 564 -16.24 -1.36 39.47
CA LYS A 564 -15.75 -2.64 38.95
C LYS A 564 -14.73 -2.39 37.82
N SER A 565 -15.05 -1.53 36.91
CA SER A 565 -14.16 -1.13 35.81
C SER A 565 -12.87 -0.48 36.34
N LEU A 566 -12.98 0.48 37.26
CA LEU A 566 -11.81 1.10 37.91
C LEU A 566 -10.92 0.06 38.61
N TRP A 567 -11.50 -0.93 39.29
CA TRP A 567 -10.74 -1.97 39.97
C TRP A 567 -10.06 -2.92 39.00
N MET A 568 -10.71 -3.27 37.89
CA MET A 568 -10.13 -4.07 36.81
C MET A 568 -8.97 -3.32 36.15
N ASN A 569 -9.14 -2.05 35.82
CA ASN A 569 -8.09 -1.20 35.23
C ASN A 569 -6.88 -1.02 36.19
N ILE A 570 -7.10 -0.94 37.48
CA ILE A 570 -6.01 -0.92 38.47
C ILE A 570 -5.27 -2.27 38.48
N LYS A 571 -5.98 -3.39 38.42
CA LYS A 571 -5.34 -4.71 38.35
C LYS A 571 -4.52 -4.83 37.04
N ARG A 572 -5.09 -4.45 35.91
CA ARG A 572 -4.40 -4.44 34.61
C ARG A 572 -3.14 -3.58 34.64
N PHE A 573 -3.23 -2.35 35.21
CA PHE A 573 -2.06 -1.48 35.39
C PHE A 573 -0.94 -2.16 36.19
N PHE A 574 -1.26 -2.98 37.20
CA PHE A 574 -0.24 -3.72 37.93
C PHE A 574 0.22 -4.96 37.16
N ALA A 575 -0.66 -5.64 36.42
CA ALA A 575 -0.31 -6.80 35.59
C ALA A 575 0.65 -6.39 34.46
N SER A 576 0.46 -5.23 33.82
CA SER A 576 1.34 -4.72 32.76
C SER A 576 2.80 -4.54 33.17
N PHE A 577 3.10 -4.49 34.47
CA PHE A 577 4.50 -4.51 34.97
C PHE A 577 5.08 -5.93 35.08
N THR A 578 4.27 -6.96 35.01
CA THR A 578 4.65 -8.37 35.12
C THR A 578 4.50 -9.11 33.81
N GLU A 579 3.75 -8.58 32.87
CA GLU A 579 3.69 -9.06 31.49
C GLU A 579 4.95 -8.60 30.78
N GLN A 580 5.79 -9.57 30.45
CA GLN A 580 7.08 -9.36 29.80
C GLN A 580 7.27 -10.31 28.63
N ALA A 581 6.16 -10.71 27.97
CA ALA A 581 6.24 -11.45 26.71
C ALA A 581 7.08 -10.62 25.69
N TYR A 582 7.97 -11.29 25.03
CA TYR A 582 8.86 -10.71 24.01
C TYR A 582 9.70 -9.48 24.48
N SER A 583 10.02 -9.42 25.77
CA SER A 583 10.83 -8.35 26.36
C SER A 583 12.28 -8.78 26.60
N THR A 584 13.24 -7.94 26.26
CA THR A 584 14.68 -8.16 26.54
C THR A 584 15.04 -8.35 28.02
N THR A 585 14.10 -8.12 28.93
CA THR A 585 14.28 -8.29 30.39
C THR A 585 13.79 -9.63 30.94
N ASN A 586 13.06 -10.41 30.16
CA ASN A 586 12.48 -11.69 30.54
C ASN A 586 13.07 -12.84 29.74
N THR A 587 14.39 -12.96 29.75
CA THR A 587 15.13 -13.95 28.98
C THR A 587 15.96 -14.85 29.89
N ASP A 588 16.13 -16.13 29.51
CA ASP A 588 17.06 -17.05 30.14
C ASP A 588 18.44 -16.97 29.44
N SER A 589 19.48 -16.73 30.17
CA SER A 589 20.83 -16.60 29.63
C SER A 589 21.38 -17.91 29.01
N SER A 590 20.74 -19.05 29.25
CA SER A 590 21.04 -20.34 28.61
C SER A 590 20.40 -20.49 27.25
N HIS A 591 19.35 -19.71 26.95
CA HIS A 591 18.68 -19.70 25.66
C HIS A 591 19.40 -18.78 24.67
N LEU A 592 19.25 -19.04 23.39
CA LEU A 592 19.70 -18.14 22.33
C LEU A 592 18.87 -16.85 22.37
N GLN A 593 19.52 -15.69 22.36
CA GLN A 593 18.86 -14.40 22.45
C GLN A 593 18.70 -13.82 21.04
N VAL A 594 17.47 -13.68 20.54
CA VAL A 594 17.19 -13.12 19.23
C VAL A 594 16.41 -11.82 19.39
N TRP A 595 16.95 -10.71 18.88
CA TRP A 595 16.24 -9.43 18.84
C TRP A 595 15.70 -9.17 17.45
N VAL A 596 14.40 -8.85 17.37
CA VAL A 596 13.66 -8.66 16.12
C VAL A 596 13.14 -7.24 16.02
N ASN A 597 13.49 -6.55 14.94
CA ASN A 597 13.07 -5.17 14.66
C ASN A 597 11.77 -5.16 13.85
N ARG A 598 10.71 -5.74 14.38
CA ARG A 598 9.39 -5.85 13.74
C ARG A 598 8.27 -5.71 14.76
N SER A 599 7.03 -5.55 14.25
CA SER A 599 5.83 -5.49 15.09
C SER A 599 5.54 -6.85 15.76
N SER A 600 4.57 -6.84 16.69
CA SER A 600 4.23 -8.01 17.51
C SER A 600 3.72 -9.20 16.69
N GLN A 601 3.00 -8.96 15.58
CA GLN A 601 2.45 -9.99 14.71
C GLN A 601 3.56 -10.87 14.12
N TYR A 602 4.58 -10.23 13.52
CA TYR A 602 5.77 -10.93 12.99
C TYR A 602 6.49 -11.74 14.07
N VAL A 603 6.67 -11.14 15.26
CA VAL A 603 7.40 -11.79 16.36
C VAL A 603 6.62 -12.96 16.94
N GLN A 604 5.32 -12.87 17.06
CA GLN A 604 4.46 -13.98 17.52
C GLN A 604 4.49 -15.15 16.56
N LEU A 605 4.37 -14.90 15.26
CA LEU A 605 4.47 -15.93 14.24
C LEU A 605 5.87 -16.58 14.24
N MET A 606 6.94 -15.77 14.23
CA MET A 606 8.32 -16.30 14.30
C MET A 606 8.52 -17.18 15.55
N GLN A 607 8.02 -16.76 16.72
CA GLN A 607 8.13 -17.57 17.94
C GLN A 607 7.34 -18.87 17.83
N LYS A 608 6.15 -18.86 17.24
CA LYS A 608 5.37 -20.07 16.99
C LYS A 608 6.14 -21.05 16.12
N MET A 609 6.69 -20.57 14.99
CA MET A 609 7.47 -21.44 14.09
C MET A 609 8.74 -21.97 14.75
N ILE A 610 9.43 -21.20 15.59
CA ILE A 610 10.56 -21.65 16.39
C ILE A 610 10.14 -22.79 17.31
N ASP A 611 9.01 -22.66 17.99
CA ASP A 611 8.51 -23.65 18.95
C ASP A 611 8.01 -24.93 18.25
N GLU A 612 7.50 -24.81 17.04
CA GLU A 612 6.94 -25.92 16.26
C GLU A 612 7.98 -26.68 15.42
N SER A 613 9.03 -25.99 14.90
CA SER A 613 10.03 -26.59 14.02
C SER A 613 11.45 -26.47 14.57
N PHE A 614 12.02 -25.29 14.78
CA PHE A 614 13.43 -25.09 15.11
C PHE A 614 13.85 -25.76 16.42
N THR A 615 13.15 -25.49 17.53
CA THR A 615 13.51 -26.05 18.84
C THR A 615 13.34 -27.55 18.88
N PRO A 616 12.29 -28.17 18.33
CA PRO A 616 12.17 -29.65 18.28
C PRO A 616 13.26 -30.33 17.45
N GLU A 617 13.73 -29.70 16.38
CA GLU A 617 14.75 -30.28 15.49
C GLU A 617 16.17 -30.15 16.04
N THR A 618 16.51 -28.99 16.58
CA THR A 618 17.86 -28.65 17.01
C THR A 618 18.11 -28.87 18.50
N GLY A 619 17.04 -28.80 19.32
CA GLY A 619 17.14 -28.79 20.78
C GLY A 619 17.62 -27.46 21.35
N ILE A 620 17.73 -26.42 20.53
CA ILE A 620 18.14 -25.06 20.94
C ILE A 620 16.88 -24.30 21.37
N GLU A 621 16.85 -23.84 22.62
CA GLU A 621 15.81 -22.94 23.13
C GLU A 621 16.12 -21.50 22.74
N VAL A 622 15.11 -20.78 22.26
CA VAL A 622 15.25 -19.41 21.79
C VAL A 622 14.32 -18.46 22.56
N ASP A 623 14.84 -17.33 22.98
CA ASP A 623 14.07 -16.22 23.52
C ASP A 623 14.07 -15.06 22.53
N ILE A 624 12.91 -14.82 21.90
CA ILE A 624 12.73 -13.64 21.02
C ILE A 624 12.37 -12.42 21.86
N SER A 625 12.92 -11.27 21.46
CA SER A 625 12.57 -9.98 22.02
C SER A 625 12.34 -8.95 20.93
N ILE A 626 11.26 -8.17 21.06
CA ILE A 626 10.97 -7.04 20.17
C ILE A 626 12.00 -5.94 20.42
N MET A 627 12.62 -5.48 19.34
CA MET A 627 13.57 -4.38 19.35
C MET A 627 12.92 -3.11 18.75
N PRO A 628 12.49 -2.16 19.57
CA PRO A 628 11.76 -0.98 19.09
C PRO A 628 12.65 0.05 18.36
N ASP A 629 13.97 -0.12 18.37
CA ASP A 629 14.94 0.82 17.78
C ASP A 629 16.28 0.10 17.56
N GLN A 630 16.63 -0.14 16.32
CA GLN A 630 17.85 -0.85 15.92
C GLN A 630 19.15 -0.12 16.30
N TYR A 631 19.15 1.20 16.46
CA TYR A 631 20.34 1.96 16.93
C TYR A 631 20.73 1.61 18.36
N LYS A 632 19.85 0.96 19.12
CA LYS A 632 20.18 0.41 20.44
C LYS A 632 21.17 -0.73 20.38
N LEU A 633 21.31 -1.42 19.24
CA LEU A 633 22.32 -2.47 19.06
C LEU A 633 23.74 -1.96 19.31
N VAL A 634 24.09 -0.77 18.85
CA VAL A 634 25.41 -0.16 19.06
C VAL A 634 25.67 0.07 20.55
N LEU A 635 24.64 0.54 21.30
CA LEU A 635 24.74 0.76 22.73
C LEU A 635 24.78 -0.57 23.51
N ALA A 636 23.96 -1.54 23.10
CA ALA A 636 23.93 -2.87 23.69
C ALA A 636 25.28 -3.58 23.50
N ASN A 637 25.84 -3.53 22.31
CA ASN A 637 27.18 -4.10 22.04
C ASN A 637 28.26 -3.45 22.90
N SER A 638 28.29 -2.10 22.97
CA SER A 638 29.25 -1.36 23.78
C SER A 638 29.15 -1.66 25.27
N SER A 639 28.00 -2.10 25.76
CA SER A 639 27.77 -2.47 27.18
C SER A 639 27.91 -3.98 27.44
N GLY A 640 28.18 -4.80 26.43
CA GLY A 640 28.26 -6.25 26.50
C GLY A 640 26.91 -6.95 26.70
N ASN A 641 25.80 -6.31 26.27
CA ASN A 641 24.43 -6.83 26.38
C ASN A 641 23.75 -6.97 24.99
N ALA A 642 24.53 -7.05 23.91
CA ALA A 642 23.99 -7.36 22.60
C ALA A 642 23.32 -8.75 22.57
N PRO A 643 22.31 -8.99 21.72
CA PRO A 643 21.76 -10.34 21.50
C PRO A 643 22.79 -11.25 20.85
N ASP A 644 22.48 -12.50 20.68
CA ASP A 644 23.28 -13.41 19.85
C ASP A 644 22.99 -13.17 18.37
N VAL A 645 21.71 -13.03 18.03
CA VAL A 645 21.24 -12.72 16.69
C VAL A 645 20.36 -11.47 16.72
N ALA A 646 20.45 -10.64 15.70
CA ALA A 646 19.48 -9.59 15.44
C ALA A 646 18.97 -9.67 14.00
N THR A 647 17.65 -9.56 13.80
CA THR A 647 16.96 -9.65 12.50
C THR A 647 16.15 -8.40 12.22
N GLY A 648 15.80 -8.15 10.96
CA GLY A 648 15.11 -6.94 10.53
C GLY A 648 15.99 -5.69 10.62
N ILE A 649 17.29 -5.83 10.43
CA ILE A 649 18.28 -4.76 10.59
C ILE A 649 18.48 -4.06 9.25
N ASN A 650 18.26 -2.76 9.21
CA ASN A 650 18.50 -1.98 8.00
C ASN A 650 19.91 -2.24 7.43
N TYR A 651 19.99 -2.48 6.14
CA TYR A 651 21.21 -2.89 5.40
C TYR A 651 22.44 -1.99 5.61
N THR A 652 22.23 -0.79 6.12
CA THR A 652 23.35 0.15 6.40
C THR A 652 24.05 -0.12 7.73
N ILE A 653 23.41 -0.79 8.68
CA ILE A 653 23.90 -1.00 10.04
C ILE A 653 24.92 -2.14 10.15
N PRO A 654 24.77 -3.28 9.46
CA PRO A 654 25.72 -4.38 9.54
C PRO A 654 27.18 -3.94 9.29
N TYR A 655 27.40 -3.14 8.25
CA TYR A 655 28.70 -2.61 7.94
C TYR A 655 29.31 -1.80 9.11
N GLU A 656 28.51 -0.92 9.73
CA GLU A 656 28.95 -0.07 10.84
C GLU A 656 29.31 -0.89 12.09
N LEU A 657 28.68 -2.03 12.30
CA LEU A 657 29.01 -2.96 13.38
C LEU A 657 30.22 -3.82 13.03
N ALA A 658 30.28 -4.35 11.80
CA ALA A 658 31.34 -5.25 11.34
C ALA A 658 32.72 -4.58 11.32
N VAL A 659 32.84 -3.34 10.78
CA VAL A 659 34.09 -2.60 10.72
C VAL A 659 34.67 -2.30 12.12
N ARG A 660 33.85 -2.43 13.17
CA ARG A 660 34.25 -2.28 14.57
C ARG A 660 34.48 -3.62 15.27
N GLY A 661 34.41 -4.73 14.53
CA GLY A 661 34.64 -6.08 15.06
C GLY A 661 33.52 -6.53 16.01
N ALA A 662 32.26 -6.12 15.76
CA ALA A 662 31.11 -6.49 16.60
C ALA A 662 30.38 -7.71 16.11
N LEU A 663 30.58 -8.11 14.84
CA LEU A 663 29.86 -9.18 14.18
C LEU A 663 30.76 -10.36 13.82
N VAL A 664 30.15 -11.51 13.72
CA VAL A 664 30.76 -12.76 13.29
C VAL A 664 30.90 -12.77 11.76
N ASP A 665 32.04 -13.17 11.24
CA ASP A 665 32.24 -13.49 9.84
C ASP A 665 31.54 -14.82 9.51
N MET A 666 30.44 -14.75 8.77
CA MET A 666 29.61 -15.92 8.45
C MET A 666 30.31 -16.89 7.49
N THR A 667 31.32 -16.43 6.73
CA THR A 667 32.08 -17.32 5.82
C THR A 667 32.90 -18.37 6.54
N GLN A 668 33.08 -18.27 7.87
CA GLN A 668 33.75 -19.29 8.68
C GLN A 668 32.96 -20.61 8.83
N PHE A 669 31.64 -20.58 8.60
CA PHE A 669 30.78 -21.76 8.71
C PHE A 669 30.85 -22.62 7.44
N GLU A 670 31.00 -23.95 7.60
CA GLU A 670 31.26 -24.86 6.47
C GLU A 670 30.14 -24.87 5.43
N ASP A 671 28.89 -24.64 5.82
CA ASP A 671 27.68 -24.65 4.99
C ASP A 671 27.22 -23.25 4.55
N PHE A 672 28.00 -22.20 4.82
CA PHE A 672 27.63 -20.83 4.45
C PHE A 672 27.27 -20.68 2.97
N GLN A 673 28.07 -21.28 2.06
CA GLN A 673 27.81 -21.18 0.62
C GLN A 673 26.49 -21.86 0.20
N GLU A 674 26.12 -22.94 0.89
CA GLU A 674 24.84 -23.63 0.64
C GLU A 674 23.67 -22.74 1.11
N VAL A 675 23.74 -22.19 2.31
CA VAL A 675 22.71 -21.30 2.88
C VAL A 675 22.57 -20.02 2.02
N ALA A 676 23.69 -19.47 1.55
CA ALA A 676 23.69 -18.25 0.73
C ALA A 676 23.28 -18.49 -0.74
N SER A 677 23.11 -19.77 -1.16
CA SER A 677 22.84 -20.12 -2.56
C SER A 677 21.48 -19.65 -3.08
N VAL A 678 20.53 -19.38 -2.22
CA VAL A 678 19.16 -18.97 -2.54
C VAL A 678 18.98 -17.45 -2.68
N TYR A 679 20.08 -16.67 -2.56
CA TYR A 679 20.06 -15.22 -2.66
C TYR A 679 20.90 -14.76 -3.85
N GLU A 680 20.51 -13.64 -4.48
CA GLU A 680 21.34 -13.03 -5.51
C GLU A 680 22.58 -12.33 -4.92
N PRO A 681 23.76 -12.39 -5.61
CA PRO A 681 25.01 -11.83 -5.11
C PRO A 681 24.95 -10.33 -4.79
N GLY A 682 24.11 -9.57 -5.48
CA GLY A 682 23.96 -8.14 -5.27
C GLY A 682 23.51 -7.76 -3.87
N PHE A 683 22.71 -8.59 -3.22
CA PHE A 683 22.24 -8.35 -1.87
C PHE A 683 23.32 -8.46 -0.78
N PHE A 684 24.46 -9.09 -1.07
CA PHE A 684 25.56 -9.21 -0.12
C PHE A 684 26.54 -8.04 -0.13
N LEU A 685 26.50 -7.17 -1.16
CA LEU A 685 27.48 -6.09 -1.31
C LEU A 685 27.56 -5.17 -0.09
N THR A 686 26.45 -4.88 0.54
CA THR A 686 26.36 -3.95 1.68
C THR A 686 26.90 -4.55 2.97
N GLY A 687 26.85 -5.88 3.12
CA GLY A 687 27.31 -6.63 4.31
C GLY A 687 28.69 -7.28 4.17
N THR A 688 29.39 -7.06 3.05
CA THR A 688 30.69 -7.67 2.76
C THR A 688 31.85 -6.70 3.03
N ILE A 689 32.92 -7.17 3.65
CA ILE A 689 34.19 -6.46 3.85
C ILE A 689 35.35 -7.40 3.45
N GLY A 690 36.06 -7.06 2.38
CA GLY A 690 37.08 -7.95 1.80
C GLY A 690 36.47 -9.30 1.38
N ASP A 691 37.03 -10.41 1.89
CA ASP A 691 36.55 -11.76 1.64
C ASP A 691 35.53 -12.28 2.69
N SER A 692 35.06 -11.43 3.60
CA SER A 692 34.18 -11.79 4.73
C SER A 692 32.77 -11.22 4.59
N VAL A 693 31.75 -12.01 4.96
CA VAL A 693 30.32 -11.64 4.96
C VAL A 693 29.81 -11.57 6.39
N TYR A 694 29.21 -10.45 6.76
CA TYR A 694 28.78 -10.15 8.14
C TYR A 694 27.27 -10.06 8.32
N SER A 695 26.50 -10.17 7.24
CA SER A 695 25.03 -10.19 7.31
C SER A 695 24.44 -11.09 6.23
N MET A 696 23.35 -11.80 6.58
CA MET A 696 22.50 -12.48 5.60
C MET A 696 21.40 -11.53 5.16
N PRO A 697 21.12 -11.41 3.85
CA PRO A 697 19.95 -10.70 3.37
C PRO A 697 18.65 -11.30 3.96
N GLU A 698 17.68 -10.47 4.28
CA GLU A 698 16.39 -10.93 4.83
C GLU A 698 15.26 -10.47 3.94
N THR A 699 15.12 -9.16 3.76
CA THR A 699 14.12 -8.57 2.86
C THR A 699 14.77 -7.69 1.81
N MET A 700 14.03 -7.45 0.75
CA MET A 700 14.36 -6.49 -0.31
C MET A 700 13.42 -5.30 -0.32
N ASN A 701 13.86 -4.19 -0.89
CA ASN A 701 13.01 -3.10 -1.34
C ASN A 701 13.17 -3.01 -2.86
N PHE A 702 12.26 -3.60 -3.60
CA PHE A 702 12.35 -3.59 -5.05
C PHE A 702 11.98 -2.22 -5.62
N TRP A 703 12.64 -1.85 -6.69
CA TRP A 703 12.36 -0.66 -7.49
C TRP A 703 12.00 -1.10 -8.88
N VAL A 704 10.75 -0.88 -9.27
CA VAL A 704 10.19 -1.29 -10.56
C VAL A 704 9.47 -0.12 -11.21
N GLN A 705 9.15 -0.22 -12.48
CA GLN A 705 8.35 0.75 -13.18
C GLN A 705 6.87 0.41 -13.01
N TYR A 706 6.08 1.31 -12.49
CA TYR A 706 4.62 1.26 -12.40
C TYR A 706 4.04 1.99 -13.58
N TYR A 707 2.99 1.47 -14.20
CA TYR A 707 2.28 2.14 -15.28
C TYR A 707 0.78 1.86 -15.28
N ARG A 708 0.01 2.87 -15.70
CA ARG A 708 -1.43 2.80 -15.87
C ARG A 708 -1.75 2.25 -17.25
N THR A 709 -2.24 1.03 -17.33
CA THR A 709 -2.62 0.36 -18.56
C THR A 709 -3.71 1.12 -19.30
N ASP A 710 -4.75 1.56 -18.61
CA ASP A 710 -5.87 2.32 -19.17
C ASP A 710 -5.43 3.67 -19.78
N VAL A 711 -4.42 4.32 -19.18
CA VAL A 711 -3.88 5.60 -19.68
C VAL A 711 -2.99 5.37 -20.92
N LEU A 712 -2.05 4.43 -20.84
CA LEU A 712 -1.11 4.17 -21.93
C LEU A 712 -1.83 3.65 -23.16
N GLU A 713 -2.77 2.71 -23.01
CA GLU A 713 -3.61 2.21 -24.11
C GLU A 713 -4.36 3.35 -24.82
N LYS A 714 -5.00 4.21 -24.06
CA LYS A 714 -5.76 5.36 -24.59
C LYS A 714 -4.88 6.34 -25.34
N LEU A 715 -3.63 6.52 -24.92
CA LEU A 715 -2.66 7.37 -25.58
C LEU A 715 -1.90 6.69 -26.72
N GLY A 716 -2.05 5.35 -26.85
CA GLY A 716 -1.31 4.53 -27.82
C GLY A 716 0.19 4.54 -27.55
N LEU A 717 0.59 4.58 -26.28
CA LEU A 717 1.99 4.55 -25.82
C LEU A 717 2.35 3.12 -25.42
N GLU A 718 3.56 2.70 -25.78
CA GLU A 718 4.15 1.44 -25.33
C GLU A 718 4.91 1.66 -24.01
N VAL A 719 5.00 0.62 -23.18
CA VAL A 719 5.80 0.64 -21.95
C VAL A 719 7.27 0.81 -22.31
N PRO A 720 7.98 1.81 -21.76
CA PRO A 720 9.36 2.08 -22.15
C PRO A 720 10.33 1.03 -21.58
N ASP A 721 11.16 0.48 -22.42
CA ASP A 721 12.18 -0.51 -22.09
C ASP A 721 13.52 0.13 -21.71
N THR A 722 13.77 1.34 -22.20
CA THR A 722 15.00 2.11 -21.96
C THR A 722 14.71 3.55 -21.52
N MET A 723 15.70 4.20 -20.90
CA MET A 723 15.58 5.63 -20.56
C MET A 723 15.47 6.51 -21.81
N ASP A 724 15.98 6.09 -22.97
CA ASP A 724 15.78 6.79 -24.24
C ASP A 724 14.32 6.70 -24.69
N ASP A 725 13.63 5.57 -24.44
CA ASP A 725 12.19 5.42 -24.70
C ASP A 725 11.36 6.30 -23.75
N VAL A 726 11.74 6.38 -22.47
CA VAL A 726 11.12 7.33 -21.52
C VAL A 726 11.22 8.75 -22.06
N ILE A 727 12.41 9.19 -22.45
CA ILE A 727 12.63 10.52 -23.01
C ILE A 727 11.78 10.74 -24.28
N ALA A 728 11.65 9.71 -25.12
CA ALA A 728 10.87 9.78 -26.35
C ALA A 728 9.36 9.94 -26.11
N MET A 729 8.81 9.35 -25.01
CA MET A 729 7.38 9.45 -24.68
C MET A 729 7.01 10.76 -23.96
N LEU A 730 7.95 11.43 -23.26
CA LEU A 730 7.69 12.64 -22.49
C LEU A 730 6.92 13.75 -23.22
N PRO A 731 7.22 14.06 -24.51
CA PRO A 731 6.47 15.09 -25.22
C PRO A 731 4.98 14.79 -25.35
N GLU A 732 4.61 13.50 -25.51
CA GLU A 732 3.22 13.06 -25.63
C GLU A 732 2.49 13.13 -24.28
N LEU A 733 3.16 12.78 -23.20
CA LEU A 733 2.64 12.93 -21.83
C LEU A 733 2.49 14.40 -21.46
N GLN A 734 3.57 15.18 -21.56
CA GLN A 734 3.61 16.57 -21.10
C GLN A 734 2.68 17.50 -21.90
N MET A 735 2.40 17.20 -23.17
CA MET A 735 1.41 17.95 -23.95
C MET A 735 0.00 17.86 -23.33
N ARG A 736 -0.27 16.80 -22.57
CA ARG A 736 -1.56 16.53 -21.88
C ARG A 736 -1.52 16.83 -20.38
N GLY A 737 -0.42 17.39 -19.86
CA GLY A 737 -0.23 17.66 -18.45
C GLY A 737 0.16 16.44 -17.62
N LEU A 738 0.43 15.32 -18.28
CA LEU A 738 0.94 14.12 -17.66
C LEU A 738 2.48 14.16 -17.62
N ASN A 739 3.09 13.39 -16.73
CA ASN A 739 4.53 13.31 -16.67
C ASN A 739 5.00 11.89 -16.29
N TYR A 740 6.30 11.68 -16.30
CA TYR A 740 6.97 10.48 -15.79
C TYR A 740 7.53 10.75 -14.40
N TYR A 741 7.37 9.82 -13.48
CA TYR A 741 7.94 9.93 -12.14
C TYR A 741 9.29 9.22 -12.04
N TYR A 742 10.30 9.94 -11.54
CA TYR A 742 11.59 9.36 -11.15
C TYR A 742 11.80 9.50 -9.64
N PRO A 743 12.29 8.46 -8.91
CA PRO A 743 12.19 8.38 -7.45
C PRO A 743 12.92 9.49 -6.69
N THR A 744 13.86 10.22 -7.29
CA THR A 744 14.49 11.39 -6.65
C THR A 744 13.50 12.51 -6.34
N SER A 745 12.38 12.61 -7.05
CA SER A 745 11.35 13.65 -6.84
C SER A 745 10.69 13.56 -5.47
N GLY A 746 10.44 12.35 -4.96
CA GLY A 746 9.84 12.12 -3.64
C GLY A 746 10.80 12.32 -2.46
N MET A 747 12.09 12.54 -2.69
CA MET A 747 13.12 12.65 -1.68
C MET A 747 13.36 14.12 -1.28
N THR A 748 12.67 14.60 -0.27
CA THR A 748 12.70 16.02 0.10
C THR A 748 13.96 16.46 0.85
N SER A 749 14.59 15.58 1.65
CA SER A 749 15.73 15.94 2.51
C SER A 749 17.08 15.42 2.00
N MET A 750 17.13 14.18 1.58
CA MET A 750 18.33 13.54 1.03
C MET A 750 17.92 12.59 -0.09
N ARG A 751 18.65 12.66 -1.21
CA ARG A 751 18.49 11.72 -2.31
C ARG A 751 19.41 10.53 -2.07
N ASN A 752 18.80 9.38 -1.80
CA ASN A 752 19.53 8.17 -1.46
C ASN A 752 20.13 7.51 -2.70
N PHE A 753 21.01 6.51 -2.49
CA PHE A 753 21.68 5.81 -3.57
C PHE A 753 20.73 5.17 -4.58
N HIS A 754 19.62 4.58 -4.16
CA HIS A 754 18.64 3.98 -5.07
C HIS A 754 18.01 4.99 -6.06
N GLY A 755 17.99 6.29 -5.76
CA GLY A 755 17.58 7.33 -6.70
C GLY A 755 18.72 7.95 -7.50
N THR A 756 19.96 7.92 -6.99
CA THR A 756 21.08 8.65 -7.59
C THR A 756 22.10 7.77 -8.32
N THR A 757 22.13 6.46 -8.05
CA THR A 757 23.16 5.57 -8.59
C THR A 757 22.75 4.72 -9.79
N PRO A 758 21.48 4.32 -10.00
CA PRO A 758 21.16 3.40 -11.09
C PRO A 758 21.65 3.88 -12.46
N LEU A 759 21.28 5.08 -12.88
CA LEU A 759 21.70 5.65 -14.16
C LEU A 759 23.22 5.85 -14.25
N LEU A 760 23.90 6.10 -13.12
CA LEU A 760 25.34 6.19 -13.10
C LEU A 760 26.01 4.83 -13.40
N ILE A 761 25.53 3.77 -12.74
CA ILE A 761 26.05 2.40 -12.92
C ILE A 761 25.72 1.89 -14.31
N GLN A 762 24.47 2.03 -14.76
CA GLN A 762 24.01 1.62 -16.09
C GLN A 762 24.78 2.30 -17.24
N ASN A 763 25.35 3.48 -17.01
CA ASN A 763 26.24 4.16 -17.97
C ASN A 763 27.72 3.74 -17.84
N GLY A 764 28.00 2.64 -17.12
CA GLY A 764 29.37 2.12 -16.90
C GLY A 764 30.19 2.94 -15.90
N GLY A 765 29.55 3.82 -15.12
CA GLY A 765 30.18 4.58 -14.07
C GLY A 765 30.44 3.74 -12.82
N SER A 766 31.31 4.23 -11.95
CA SER A 766 31.63 3.62 -10.67
C SER A 766 31.67 4.68 -9.59
N LEU A 767 31.33 4.28 -8.36
CA LEU A 767 31.42 5.17 -7.19
C LEU A 767 32.83 5.19 -6.58
N TYR A 768 33.62 4.14 -6.78
CA TYR A 768 34.93 3.97 -6.20
C TYR A 768 35.99 3.62 -7.24
N TYR A 769 37.21 4.04 -7.00
CA TYR A 769 38.36 3.53 -7.76
C TYR A 769 38.73 2.13 -7.28
N ASP A 770 39.05 1.25 -8.22
CA ASP A 770 39.64 -0.06 -7.94
C ASP A 770 41.17 0.10 -7.74
N THR A 771 41.53 0.79 -6.66
CA THR A 771 42.93 1.07 -6.30
C THR A 771 43.15 0.98 -4.81
N ALA A 772 44.38 0.66 -4.38
CA ALA A 772 44.77 0.59 -2.98
C ALA A 772 44.57 1.90 -2.17
N ASP A 773 44.55 3.03 -2.86
CA ASP A 773 44.19 4.32 -2.29
C ASP A 773 42.67 4.54 -2.50
N LEU A 774 41.83 4.10 -1.56
CA LEU A 774 40.38 4.29 -1.63
C LEU A 774 40.03 5.74 -1.98
N GLY A 775 39.37 5.93 -3.13
CA GLY A 775 38.88 7.22 -3.58
C GLY A 775 37.61 7.09 -4.33
N THR A 776 36.82 8.16 -4.40
CA THR A 776 35.59 8.13 -5.22
C THR A 776 35.89 8.33 -6.69
N ALA A 777 35.33 7.48 -7.54
CA ALA A 777 35.37 7.57 -9.00
C ALA A 777 34.24 8.45 -9.57
N LEU A 778 33.46 9.16 -8.74
CA LEU A 778 32.37 10.04 -9.17
C LEU A 778 32.81 11.10 -10.19
N GLY A 779 34.10 11.48 -10.21
CA GLY A 779 34.66 12.43 -11.18
C GLY A 779 35.14 11.84 -12.48
N GLU A 780 35.06 10.53 -12.69
CA GLU A 780 35.42 9.87 -13.95
C GLU A 780 34.35 10.12 -15.03
N GLU A 781 34.77 10.10 -16.29
CA GLU A 781 33.92 10.46 -17.43
C GLU A 781 32.60 9.65 -17.48
N ALA A 782 32.66 8.33 -17.25
CA ALA A 782 31.46 7.48 -17.26
C ALA A 782 30.51 7.81 -16.09
N SER A 783 31.04 8.03 -14.88
CA SER A 783 30.23 8.39 -13.71
C SER A 783 29.61 9.77 -13.87
N VAL A 784 30.35 10.75 -14.41
CA VAL A 784 29.83 12.09 -14.72
C VAL A 784 28.71 11.96 -15.76
N ASN A 785 28.92 11.23 -16.84
CA ASN A 785 27.89 11.05 -17.89
C ASN A 785 26.60 10.44 -17.32
N GLY A 786 26.69 9.41 -16.48
CA GLY A 786 25.50 8.80 -15.87
C GLY A 786 24.80 9.77 -14.91
N PHE A 787 25.55 10.56 -14.15
CA PHE A 787 24.98 11.58 -13.28
C PHE A 787 24.36 12.75 -14.08
N THR A 788 24.95 13.13 -15.23
CA THR A 788 24.38 14.09 -16.17
C THR A 788 23.05 13.56 -16.74
N THR A 789 22.98 12.28 -17.14
CA THR A 789 21.73 11.66 -17.58
C THR A 789 20.64 11.83 -16.54
N LEU A 790 20.94 11.60 -15.25
CA LEU A 790 19.99 11.80 -14.16
C LEU A 790 19.54 13.27 -14.04
N THR A 791 20.48 14.21 -14.02
CA THR A 791 20.13 15.63 -13.82
C THR A 791 19.42 16.24 -15.04
N ASP A 792 19.71 15.76 -16.25
CA ASP A 792 19.06 16.18 -17.49
C ASP A 792 17.57 15.82 -17.53
N LEU A 793 17.13 14.74 -16.89
CA LEU A 793 15.72 14.40 -16.76
C LEU A 793 14.92 15.59 -16.19
N PHE A 794 15.49 16.31 -15.24
CA PHE A 794 14.85 17.43 -14.55
C PHE A 794 15.14 18.78 -15.20
N THR A 795 16.37 19.00 -15.64
CA THR A 795 16.82 20.31 -16.15
C THR A 795 16.52 20.53 -17.63
N ILE A 796 16.44 19.47 -18.42
CA ILE A 796 16.22 19.49 -19.86
C ILE A 796 14.85 18.91 -20.22
N TYR A 797 14.51 17.74 -19.66
CA TYR A 797 13.29 17.00 -20.01
C TYR A 797 12.09 17.33 -19.11
N ASN A 798 12.28 18.20 -18.14
CA ASN A 798 11.22 18.80 -17.31
C ASN A 798 10.40 17.78 -16.51
N LEU A 799 11.05 16.74 -15.94
CA LEU A 799 10.42 15.97 -14.90
C LEU A 799 10.19 16.84 -13.66
N ASP A 800 9.16 16.50 -12.89
CA ASP A 800 8.83 17.22 -11.66
C ASP A 800 9.90 17.00 -10.59
N VAL A 801 10.45 18.08 -10.06
CA VAL A 801 11.55 18.03 -9.07
C VAL A 801 11.06 17.63 -7.67
N ASP A 802 9.82 18.02 -7.35
CA ASP A 802 9.19 17.76 -6.05
C ASP A 802 7.79 17.15 -6.27
N VAL A 803 7.66 15.89 -5.93
CA VAL A 803 6.39 15.14 -5.96
C VAL A 803 6.10 14.70 -4.53
N ALA A 804 5.09 15.27 -3.94
CA ALA A 804 4.79 15.07 -2.52
C ALA A 804 4.41 13.60 -2.20
N ASN A 805 3.68 12.96 -3.12
CA ASN A 805 3.22 11.59 -2.98
C ASN A 805 2.92 10.99 -4.35
N PHE A 806 3.84 10.14 -4.86
CA PHE A 806 3.66 9.49 -6.15
C PHE A 806 2.39 8.63 -6.21
N TYR A 807 2.10 7.85 -5.19
CA TYR A 807 0.89 7.01 -5.13
C TYR A 807 -0.39 7.81 -5.44
N GLN A 808 -0.57 8.98 -4.84
CA GLN A 808 -1.75 9.82 -5.10
C GLN A 808 -1.79 10.35 -6.54
N HIS A 809 -0.66 10.78 -7.08
CA HIS A 809 -0.57 11.24 -8.47
C HIS A 809 -0.80 10.12 -9.47
N PHE A 810 -0.30 8.91 -9.17
CA PHE A 810 -0.52 7.72 -9.98
C PHE A 810 -1.99 7.29 -9.94
N ARG A 811 -2.60 7.28 -8.74
CA ARG A 811 -4.02 6.99 -8.53
C ARG A 811 -4.91 7.97 -9.31
N ASN A 812 -4.56 9.25 -9.32
CA ASN A 812 -5.29 10.28 -10.07
C ASN A 812 -4.99 10.26 -11.57
N GLY A 813 -3.89 9.65 -12.00
CA GLY A 813 -3.50 9.46 -13.39
C GLY A 813 -2.72 10.63 -14.01
N ASP A 814 -2.28 11.61 -13.24
CA ASP A 814 -1.43 12.73 -13.73
C ASP A 814 0.06 12.35 -13.78
N LEU A 815 0.49 11.37 -12.98
CA LEU A 815 1.77 10.67 -13.15
C LEU A 815 1.50 9.18 -13.47
N PRO A 816 1.04 8.86 -14.69
CA PRO A 816 0.55 7.53 -15.01
C PRO A 816 1.65 6.48 -15.18
N ILE A 817 2.90 6.88 -15.10
CA ILE A 817 4.06 6.01 -15.24
C ILE A 817 5.25 6.54 -14.46
N GLY A 818 6.03 5.64 -13.84
CA GLY A 818 7.23 6.03 -13.11
C GLY A 818 7.86 4.90 -12.32
N ILE A 819 9.06 5.14 -11.77
CA ILE A 819 9.81 4.18 -10.95
C ILE A 819 9.49 4.43 -9.49
N ALA A 820 9.01 3.40 -8.80
CA ALA A 820 8.76 3.46 -7.36
C ALA A 820 9.13 2.15 -6.66
N ASP A 821 8.96 2.12 -5.35
CA ASP A 821 9.41 1.02 -4.50
C ASP A 821 8.26 0.13 -3.99
N TYR A 822 8.61 -0.90 -3.24
CA TYR A 822 7.68 -1.82 -2.59
C TYR A 822 6.57 -1.12 -1.79
N ALA A 823 6.88 0.01 -1.12
CA ALA A 823 5.85 0.73 -0.35
C ALA A 823 4.72 1.26 -1.26
N THR A 824 5.06 1.66 -2.49
CA THR A 824 4.06 2.06 -3.49
C THR A 824 3.22 0.87 -3.94
N TYR A 825 3.84 -0.31 -4.14
CA TYR A 825 3.13 -1.55 -4.47
C TYR A 825 2.08 -1.88 -3.42
N ASN A 826 2.51 -1.96 -2.16
CA ASN A 826 1.64 -2.25 -1.04
C ASN A 826 0.47 -1.24 -0.91
N LEU A 827 0.73 0.05 -1.14
CA LEU A 827 -0.33 1.07 -1.14
C LEU A 827 -1.32 0.91 -2.31
N LEU A 828 -0.85 0.58 -3.51
CA LEU A 828 -1.73 0.41 -4.67
C LEU A 828 -2.62 -0.83 -4.50
N THR A 829 -2.07 -1.93 -4.03
CA THR A 829 -2.81 -3.16 -3.78
C THR A 829 -3.88 -2.98 -2.70
N ASN A 830 -3.54 -2.32 -1.58
CA ASN A 830 -4.43 -2.25 -0.41
C ASN A 830 -5.37 -1.03 -0.39
N ALA A 831 -4.92 0.11 -0.92
CA ALA A 831 -5.63 1.38 -0.73
C ALA A 831 -6.18 2.00 -2.02
N ALA A 832 -6.11 1.30 -3.16
CA ALA A 832 -6.65 1.76 -4.43
C ALA A 832 -7.40 0.65 -5.20
N PRO A 833 -8.40 -0.02 -4.58
CA PRO A 833 -9.12 -1.13 -5.21
C PRO A 833 -9.82 -0.71 -6.51
N GLU A 834 -10.18 0.56 -6.67
CA GLU A 834 -10.76 1.10 -7.90
C GLU A 834 -9.78 1.14 -9.09
N LEU A 835 -8.51 0.88 -8.87
CA LEU A 835 -7.49 0.78 -9.92
C LEU A 835 -7.13 -0.67 -10.27
N ALA A 836 -7.70 -1.65 -9.60
CA ALA A 836 -7.40 -3.06 -9.87
C ALA A 836 -7.50 -3.35 -11.38
N SER A 837 -6.55 -4.11 -11.93
CA SER A 837 -6.38 -4.38 -13.38
C SER A 837 -6.26 -3.14 -14.30
N SER A 838 -6.01 -1.96 -13.75
CA SER A 838 -5.73 -0.74 -14.54
C SER A 838 -4.31 -0.22 -14.35
N TRP A 839 -3.48 -0.98 -13.67
CA TRP A 839 -2.05 -0.75 -13.55
C TRP A 839 -1.30 -2.08 -13.51
N GLU A 840 -0.09 -2.02 -13.92
CA GLU A 840 0.86 -3.14 -13.89
C GLU A 840 2.25 -2.62 -13.54
N ILE A 841 3.15 -3.55 -13.25
CA ILE A 841 4.58 -3.24 -13.09
C ILE A 841 5.40 -3.81 -14.26
N SER A 842 6.54 -3.22 -14.48
CA SER A 842 7.57 -3.78 -15.36
C SER A 842 8.95 -3.53 -14.77
N ILE A 843 9.94 -4.25 -15.26
CA ILE A 843 11.34 -3.98 -14.90
C ILE A 843 11.71 -2.51 -15.22
N ILE A 844 12.58 -1.90 -14.44
CA ILE A 844 12.99 -0.51 -14.67
C ILE A 844 13.58 -0.31 -16.08
N PRO A 845 13.34 0.84 -16.72
CA PRO A 845 13.99 1.19 -17.98
C PRO A 845 15.51 1.21 -17.81
N GLY A 846 16.20 0.48 -18.67
CA GLY A 846 17.65 0.36 -18.61
C GLY A 846 18.39 1.27 -19.59
N THR A 847 19.70 1.12 -19.62
CA THR A 847 20.59 1.83 -20.56
C THR A 847 21.16 0.86 -21.57
N VAL A 848 21.03 1.16 -22.88
CA VAL A 848 21.55 0.31 -23.96
C VAL A 848 23.09 0.34 -23.97
N GLN A 849 23.71 -0.83 -23.92
CA GLN A 849 25.15 -1.00 -23.96
C GLN A 849 25.70 -1.07 -25.41
N GLU A 850 27.03 -0.96 -25.60
CA GLU A 850 27.67 -1.01 -26.93
C GLU A 850 27.42 -2.32 -27.68
N ASP A 851 27.18 -3.43 -26.99
CA ASP A 851 26.88 -4.74 -27.58
C ASP A 851 25.38 -4.95 -27.90
N GLY A 852 24.53 -3.99 -27.51
CA GLY A 852 23.09 -4.01 -27.71
C GLY A 852 22.32 -4.67 -26.55
N SER A 853 22.97 -5.10 -25.46
CA SER A 853 22.28 -5.49 -24.22
C SER A 853 21.77 -4.25 -23.49
N ILE A 854 20.81 -4.46 -22.59
CA ILE A 854 20.25 -3.38 -21.75
C ILE A 854 20.69 -3.65 -20.31
N ASP A 855 21.40 -2.69 -19.73
CA ASP A 855 21.80 -2.72 -18.33
C ASP A 855 20.69 -2.10 -17.48
N ARG A 856 20.17 -2.87 -16.51
CA ARG A 856 19.09 -2.49 -15.60
C ARG A 856 19.53 -2.48 -14.14
N SER A 857 20.84 -2.38 -13.87
CA SER A 857 21.40 -2.40 -12.54
C SER A 857 20.72 -1.37 -11.63
N THR A 858 20.30 -1.81 -10.45
CA THR A 858 19.57 -0.99 -9.46
C THR A 858 19.89 -1.45 -8.03
N CYS A 859 19.58 -0.63 -7.04
CA CYS A 859 19.68 -1.02 -5.63
C CYS A 859 18.42 -1.79 -5.18
N GLY A 860 18.56 -2.68 -4.19
CA GLY A 860 17.46 -3.51 -3.74
C GLY A 860 17.54 -4.01 -2.29
N CYS A 861 18.64 -3.77 -1.57
CA CYS A 861 18.76 -4.19 -0.17
C CYS A 861 17.80 -3.42 0.75
N ALA A 862 17.12 -4.13 1.65
CA ALA A 862 16.33 -3.51 2.71
C ALA A 862 16.83 -3.90 4.09
N GLU A 863 16.69 -5.14 4.50
CA GLU A 863 17.03 -5.58 5.85
C GLU A 863 17.85 -6.86 5.85
N SER A 864 18.54 -7.06 6.94
CA SER A 864 19.49 -8.17 7.09
C SER A 864 19.44 -8.78 8.48
N THR A 865 19.91 -10.02 8.59
CA THR A 865 20.15 -10.73 9.85
C THR A 865 21.66 -10.76 10.15
N VAL A 866 22.02 -10.50 11.41
CA VAL A 866 23.42 -10.44 11.89
C VAL A 866 23.65 -11.33 13.11
N ILE A 867 24.88 -11.88 13.25
CA ILE A 867 25.34 -12.60 14.44
C ILE A 867 26.36 -11.73 15.16
N PHE A 868 26.16 -11.53 16.47
CA PHE A 868 27.10 -10.79 17.30
C PHE A 868 28.23 -11.68 17.80
N ASP A 869 29.46 -11.20 17.66
CA ASP A 869 30.65 -11.85 18.24
C ASP A 869 30.59 -11.80 19.78
N LYS A 870 30.63 -12.98 20.39
CA LYS A 870 30.54 -13.20 21.84
C LYS A 870 31.84 -13.72 22.43
N ASP A 871 32.88 -13.91 21.62
CA ASP A 871 34.08 -14.68 22.03
C ASP A 871 33.71 -16.11 22.55
N ASP A 872 32.62 -16.72 22.05
CA ASP A 872 32.06 -18.00 22.48
C ASP A 872 31.62 -18.84 21.26
N GLU A 873 32.50 -19.71 20.78
CA GLU A 873 32.32 -20.50 19.56
C GLU A 873 31.06 -21.41 19.61
N GLU A 874 30.71 -21.99 20.78
CA GLU A 874 29.52 -22.80 20.94
C GLU A 874 28.24 -21.96 20.75
N ARG A 875 28.26 -20.72 21.22
CA ARG A 875 27.13 -19.81 21.12
C ARG A 875 26.98 -19.23 19.70
N GLU A 876 28.08 -19.02 19.03
CA GLU A 876 28.11 -18.59 17.63
C GLU A 876 27.60 -19.70 16.68
N GLU A 877 27.95 -20.98 16.97
CA GLU A 877 27.39 -22.11 16.24
C GLU A 877 25.86 -22.22 16.44
N MET A 878 25.37 -22.03 17.67
CA MET A 878 23.93 -22.01 17.93
C MET A 878 23.22 -20.87 17.18
N ALA A 879 23.85 -19.69 17.12
CA ALA A 879 23.34 -18.55 16.38
C ALA A 879 23.30 -18.81 14.88
N TRP A 880 24.34 -19.47 14.34
CA TRP A 880 24.38 -19.86 12.94
C TRP A 880 23.28 -20.88 12.58
N GLU A 881 23.05 -21.88 13.43
CA GLU A 881 21.94 -22.83 13.22
C GLU A 881 20.59 -22.10 13.16
N PHE A 882 20.38 -21.06 13.96
CA PHE A 882 19.18 -20.23 13.88
C PHE A 882 19.13 -19.44 12.58
N VAL A 883 20.21 -18.77 12.17
CA VAL A 883 20.27 -18.00 10.93
C VAL A 883 20.01 -18.90 9.72
N LYS A 884 20.60 -20.12 9.71
CA LYS A 884 20.38 -21.11 8.66
C LYS A 884 18.90 -21.52 8.54
N TRP A 885 18.27 -21.81 9.69
CA TRP A 885 16.83 -22.13 9.72
C TRP A 885 15.98 -20.95 9.23
N TRP A 886 16.24 -19.75 9.77
CA TRP A 886 15.49 -18.55 9.41
C TRP A 886 15.64 -18.16 7.93
N SER A 887 16.81 -18.36 7.35
CA SER A 887 17.11 -18.04 5.95
C SER A 887 16.69 -19.14 4.96
N SER A 888 16.18 -20.28 5.42
CA SER A 888 15.77 -21.37 4.54
C SER A 888 14.55 -21.04 3.70
N THR A 889 14.46 -21.62 2.51
CA THR A 889 13.35 -21.40 1.58
C THR A 889 12.01 -21.79 2.21
N GLU A 890 11.96 -22.93 2.90
CA GLU A 890 10.74 -23.41 3.52
C GLU A 890 10.22 -22.47 4.60
N VAL A 891 11.12 -21.98 5.47
CA VAL A 891 10.72 -21.11 6.59
C VAL A 891 10.32 -19.72 6.10
N GLN A 892 11.04 -19.16 5.14
CA GLN A 892 10.71 -17.86 4.57
C GLN A 892 9.38 -17.88 3.79
N ALA A 893 9.13 -18.95 3.03
CA ALA A 893 7.88 -19.14 2.31
C ALA A 893 6.69 -19.33 3.28
N GLU A 894 6.81 -20.26 4.26
CA GLU A 894 5.77 -20.49 5.26
C GLU A 894 5.47 -19.22 6.07
N PHE A 895 6.51 -18.48 6.45
CA PHE A 895 6.36 -17.24 7.20
C PHE A 895 5.57 -16.18 6.41
N GLY A 896 5.96 -15.93 5.16
CA GLY A 896 5.30 -14.95 4.31
C GLY A 896 3.85 -15.33 3.97
N GLN A 897 3.61 -16.58 3.59
CA GLN A 897 2.26 -17.11 3.33
C GLN A 897 1.35 -16.97 4.57
N THR A 898 1.86 -17.40 5.75
CA THR A 898 1.07 -17.32 6.98
C THR A 898 0.78 -15.90 7.42
N LEU A 899 1.70 -14.95 7.21
CA LEU A 899 1.46 -13.55 7.50
C LEU A 899 0.32 -13.00 6.63
N GLN A 900 0.41 -13.21 5.32
CA GLN A 900 -0.54 -12.66 4.37
C GLN A 900 -1.94 -13.27 4.54
N ILE A 901 -2.06 -14.59 4.69
CA ILE A 901 -3.36 -15.25 4.92
C ILE A 901 -4.01 -14.85 6.26
N THR A 902 -3.20 -14.54 7.28
CA THR A 902 -3.71 -14.24 8.63
C THR A 902 -4.01 -12.77 8.84
N TYR A 903 -3.20 -11.88 8.24
CA TYR A 903 -3.24 -10.45 8.50
C TYR A 903 -3.50 -9.59 7.25
N GLY A 904 -3.58 -10.22 6.06
CA GLY A 904 -3.89 -9.55 4.80
C GLY A 904 -2.67 -9.04 4.03
N ASP A 905 -2.95 -8.42 2.89
CA ASP A 905 -1.93 -7.99 1.94
C ASP A 905 -1.04 -6.85 2.48
N GLU A 906 -1.46 -6.13 3.52
CA GLU A 906 -0.58 -5.20 4.22
C GLU A 906 0.67 -5.87 4.81
N TYR A 907 0.62 -7.20 5.06
CA TYR A 907 1.68 -8.02 5.62
C TYR A 907 2.43 -8.85 4.57
N MET A 908 2.36 -8.49 3.30
CA MET A 908 3.18 -9.06 2.25
C MET A 908 4.66 -9.11 2.65
N TRP A 909 5.32 -10.24 2.39
CA TRP A 909 6.69 -10.51 2.83
C TRP A 909 7.68 -10.41 1.67
N PRO A 910 8.38 -9.27 1.46
CA PRO A 910 9.33 -9.11 0.35
C PRO A 910 10.68 -9.76 0.70
N THR A 911 10.69 -11.08 0.88
CA THR A 911 11.93 -11.80 1.20
C THR A 911 12.96 -11.69 0.08
N ALA A 912 14.24 -11.55 0.45
CA ALA A 912 15.35 -11.57 -0.49
C ALA A 912 15.75 -13.00 -0.92
N ASN A 913 15.14 -14.05 -0.34
CA ASN A 913 15.31 -15.44 -0.75
C ASN A 913 14.50 -15.69 -2.02
N VAL A 914 15.19 -15.87 -3.16
CA VAL A 914 14.58 -15.99 -4.50
C VAL A 914 13.61 -17.18 -4.58
N GLU A 915 14.02 -18.33 -4.04
CA GLU A 915 13.21 -19.54 -4.08
C GLU A 915 11.96 -19.46 -3.18
N ALA A 916 12.07 -18.75 -2.05
CA ALA A 916 10.94 -18.52 -1.16
C ALA A 916 9.98 -17.48 -1.77
N PHE A 917 10.51 -16.38 -2.34
CA PHE A 917 9.69 -15.36 -2.97
C PHE A 917 8.83 -15.94 -4.11
N ALA A 918 9.38 -16.82 -4.92
CA ALA A 918 8.65 -17.52 -5.98
C ALA A 918 7.44 -18.33 -5.48
N GLN A 919 7.39 -18.68 -4.19
CA GLN A 919 6.31 -19.46 -3.57
C GLN A 919 5.28 -18.58 -2.84
N LEU A 920 5.54 -17.28 -2.71
CA LEU A 920 4.63 -16.38 -2.01
C LEU A 920 3.37 -16.10 -2.85
N PRO A 921 2.23 -15.83 -2.22
CA PRO A 921 0.96 -15.54 -2.88
C PRO A 921 0.90 -14.08 -3.33
N TRP A 922 1.73 -13.72 -4.27
CA TRP A 922 1.72 -12.45 -4.96
C TRP A 922 1.11 -12.64 -6.35
N ASP A 923 0.59 -11.57 -6.94
CA ASP A 923 0.13 -11.61 -8.33
C ASP A 923 1.18 -12.28 -9.23
N THR A 924 0.70 -13.11 -10.16
CA THR A 924 1.58 -14.00 -10.92
C THR A 924 2.52 -13.22 -11.86
N ASP A 925 2.02 -12.21 -12.55
CA ASP A 925 2.79 -11.41 -13.49
C ASP A 925 3.76 -10.48 -12.77
N ASP A 926 3.30 -9.85 -11.68
CA ASP A 926 4.12 -9.00 -10.82
C ASP A 926 5.28 -9.78 -10.19
N LYS A 927 5.03 -11.03 -9.79
CA LYS A 927 6.05 -11.92 -9.23
C LYS A 927 7.17 -12.20 -10.23
N GLU A 928 6.84 -12.40 -11.53
CA GLU A 928 7.85 -12.59 -12.57
C GLU A 928 8.72 -11.34 -12.73
N VAL A 929 8.12 -10.15 -12.74
CA VAL A 929 8.85 -8.87 -12.81
C VAL A 929 9.77 -8.67 -11.61
N ILE A 930 9.30 -9.00 -10.40
CA ILE A 930 10.09 -8.83 -9.17
C ILE A 930 11.25 -9.84 -9.13
N LEU A 931 11.05 -11.07 -9.59
CA LEU A 931 12.13 -12.06 -9.74
C LEU A 931 13.19 -11.58 -10.75
N GLU A 932 12.80 -10.99 -11.87
CA GLU A 932 13.74 -10.36 -12.82
C GLU A 932 14.47 -9.17 -12.18
N PHE A 933 13.79 -8.35 -11.37
CA PHE A 933 14.43 -7.29 -10.61
C PHE A 933 15.55 -7.83 -9.70
N MET A 934 15.32 -8.95 -9.00
CA MET A 934 16.30 -9.53 -8.07
C MET A 934 17.62 -9.88 -8.78
N GLU A 935 17.57 -10.34 -10.04
CA GLU A 935 18.74 -10.63 -10.84
C GLU A 935 19.58 -9.37 -11.19
N ASN A 936 18.93 -8.19 -11.20
CA ASN A 936 19.55 -6.92 -11.57
C ASN A 936 20.01 -6.09 -10.36
N VAL A 937 19.94 -6.63 -9.14
CA VAL A 937 20.36 -5.92 -7.94
C VAL A 937 21.88 -5.78 -7.89
N VAL A 938 22.33 -4.54 -7.84
CA VAL A 938 23.73 -4.13 -7.65
C VAL A 938 23.74 -3.00 -6.62
N ASP A 939 23.75 -3.37 -5.35
CA ASP A 939 23.76 -2.38 -4.27
C ASP A 939 25.13 -1.70 -4.11
N VAL A 940 25.14 -0.55 -3.46
CA VAL A 940 26.37 0.20 -3.22
C VAL A 940 27.18 -0.46 -2.11
N ALA A 941 28.36 -0.98 -2.45
CA ALA A 941 29.32 -1.48 -1.48
C ALA A 941 29.61 -0.43 -0.41
N ARG A 942 29.65 -0.84 0.85
CA ARG A 942 29.96 0.07 1.97
C ARG A 942 31.46 0.12 2.21
N VAL A 943 31.98 1.34 2.28
CA VAL A 943 33.39 1.62 2.58
C VAL A 943 33.50 2.63 3.71
N PRO A 944 34.66 2.81 4.36
CA PRO A 944 34.85 3.83 5.37
C PRO A 944 34.51 5.24 4.87
N GLY A 945 33.34 5.78 5.27
CA GLY A 945 32.93 7.13 4.86
C GLY A 945 31.81 7.16 3.80
N THR A 946 31.21 6.02 3.38
CA THR A 946 30.14 5.94 2.38
C THR A 946 28.97 6.89 2.67
N TYR A 947 28.61 7.11 3.93
CA TYR A 947 27.54 8.05 4.30
C TYR A 947 27.77 9.48 3.77
N LEU A 948 29.04 9.89 3.61
CA LEU A 948 29.36 11.20 3.06
C LEU A 948 29.27 11.20 1.53
N LEU A 949 29.63 10.10 0.87
CA LEU A 949 29.43 9.94 -0.57
C LEU A 949 27.95 10.12 -0.94
N GLU A 950 27.06 9.41 -0.26
CA GLU A 950 25.60 9.51 -0.46
C GLU A 950 25.11 10.94 -0.27
N ARG A 951 25.51 11.59 0.82
CA ARG A 951 25.12 12.97 1.09
C ARG A 951 25.65 13.97 0.06
N GLU A 952 26.90 13.85 -0.37
CA GLU A 952 27.49 14.78 -1.33
C GLU A 952 26.94 14.58 -2.75
N MET A 953 26.54 13.35 -3.14
CA MET A 953 25.77 13.11 -4.37
C MET A 953 24.41 13.78 -4.31
N SER A 954 23.71 13.64 -3.18
CA SER A 954 22.43 14.33 -2.95
C SER A 954 22.58 15.86 -3.01
N ASN A 955 23.63 16.40 -2.38
CA ASN A 955 23.92 17.83 -2.42
C ASN A 955 24.20 18.30 -3.86
N ALA A 956 25.02 17.55 -4.60
CA ALA A 956 25.33 17.87 -6.00
C ALA A 956 24.07 17.88 -6.87
N PHE A 957 23.19 16.88 -6.72
CA PHE A 957 21.90 16.86 -7.42
C PHE A 957 21.09 18.13 -7.09
N ASN A 958 20.89 18.44 -5.81
CA ASN A 958 20.12 19.61 -5.39
C ASN A 958 20.72 20.93 -5.92
N ASP A 959 22.04 21.08 -5.87
CA ASP A 959 22.70 22.29 -6.36
C ASP A 959 22.57 22.45 -7.87
N ILE A 960 22.61 21.34 -8.63
CA ILE A 960 22.45 21.37 -10.09
C ILE A 960 20.99 21.59 -10.47
N VAL A 961 20.09 20.75 -9.95
CA VAL A 961 18.68 20.70 -10.38
C VAL A 961 17.86 21.84 -9.78
N VAL A 962 18.00 22.09 -8.47
CA VAL A 962 17.17 23.09 -7.77
C VAL A 962 17.81 24.48 -7.84
N ASN A 963 19.14 24.57 -7.63
CA ASN A 963 19.84 25.86 -7.56
C ASN A 963 20.42 26.32 -8.91
N GLY A 964 20.40 25.45 -9.94
CA GLY A 964 20.91 25.77 -11.28
C GLY A 964 22.42 25.97 -11.36
N GLU A 965 23.19 25.34 -10.46
CA GLU A 965 24.64 25.47 -10.40
C GLU A 965 25.34 24.62 -11.46
N ASN A 966 26.59 24.95 -11.76
CA ASN A 966 27.33 24.22 -12.79
C ASN A 966 27.73 22.83 -12.32
N GLU A 967 27.28 21.81 -13.02
CA GLU A 967 27.45 20.40 -12.73
C GLU A 967 28.92 19.99 -12.50
N GLN A 968 29.82 20.27 -13.42
CA GLN A 968 31.24 19.90 -13.27
C GLN A 968 31.85 20.50 -12.01
N THR A 969 31.49 21.72 -11.65
CA THR A 969 31.97 22.39 -10.46
C THR A 969 31.50 21.67 -9.20
N ARG A 970 30.24 21.26 -9.18
CA ARG A 970 29.63 20.56 -8.03
C ARG A 970 30.19 19.17 -7.84
N ILE A 971 30.34 18.39 -8.92
CA ILE A 971 30.98 17.08 -8.88
C ILE A 971 32.42 17.20 -8.39
N ASP A 972 33.19 18.16 -8.90
CA ASP A 972 34.58 18.39 -8.45
C ASP A 972 34.70 18.75 -6.95
N GLU A 973 33.72 19.47 -6.41
CA GLU A 973 33.66 19.82 -4.98
C GLU A 973 33.23 18.60 -4.14
N ALA A 974 32.26 17.82 -4.58
CA ALA A 974 31.82 16.58 -3.96
C ALA A 974 32.99 15.58 -3.88
N VAL A 975 33.71 15.34 -4.98
CA VAL A 975 34.88 14.45 -5.04
C VAL A 975 35.93 14.86 -4.02
N LYS A 976 36.27 16.15 -3.89
CA LYS A 976 37.25 16.63 -2.90
C LYS A 976 36.79 16.40 -1.46
N THR A 977 35.51 16.60 -1.20
CA THR A 977 34.93 16.45 0.13
C THR A 977 34.88 14.98 0.53
N ILE A 978 34.43 14.10 -0.37
CA ILE A 978 34.37 12.65 -0.19
C ILE A 978 35.76 12.06 0.05
N ASN A 979 36.73 12.36 -0.81
CA ASN A 979 38.08 11.83 -0.69
C ASN A 979 38.77 12.26 0.62
N ARG A 980 38.48 13.47 1.11
CA ARG A 980 38.98 13.90 2.43
C ARG A 980 38.40 13.09 3.57
N GLU A 981 37.12 12.72 3.48
CA GLU A 981 36.47 11.90 4.49
C GLU A 981 36.95 10.45 4.43
N PHE A 982 37.07 9.89 3.23
CA PHE A 982 37.62 8.54 3.05
C PHE A 982 39.01 8.44 3.70
N ALA A 983 39.91 9.38 3.39
CA ALA A 983 41.25 9.41 4.02
C ALA A 983 41.16 9.49 5.55
N ARG A 984 40.25 10.32 6.10
CA ARG A 984 40.04 10.43 7.54
C ARG A 984 39.54 9.13 8.17
N LYS A 985 38.64 8.45 7.52
CA LYS A 985 38.03 7.21 8.00
C LYS A 985 38.99 6.02 7.87
N LEU A 986 39.78 5.97 6.82
CA LEU A 986 40.84 4.96 6.67
C LEU A 986 41.88 5.06 7.78
N GLU A 987 42.23 6.29 8.18
CA GLU A 987 43.11 6.51 9.36
C GLU A 987 42.43 6.08 10.66
N GLU A 988 41.13 6.43 10.83
CA GLU A 988 40.35 6.10 12.03
C GLU A 988 40.27 4.59 12.26
N PHE A 989 40.08 3.82 11.17
CA PHE A 989 39.96 2.36 11.22
C PHE A 989 41.27 1.61 11.08
N GLY A 990 42.42 2.34 10.91
CA GLY A 990 43.73 1.76 10.92
C GLY A 990 44.28 1.22 9.59
N TYR A 991 43.55 1.46 8.47
CA TYR A 991 44.02 1.11 7.12
C TYR A 991 45.16 2.00 6.65
N THR A 992 45.23 3.24 7.13
CA THR A 992 46.36 4.17 6.85
C THR A 992 46.96 4.73 8.16
N ASP A 993 48.21 5.19 8.10
CA ASP A 993 48.83 5.92 9.19
C ASP A 993 48.49 7.43 9.12
N SER A 994 48.91 8.19 10.15
CA SER A 994 48.68 9.64 10.23
C SER A 994 49.45 10.45 9.15
N GLU A 995 50.33 9.83 8.36
CA GLU A 995 51.00 10.41 7.21
C GLU A 995 50.33 10.03 5.87
N GLY A 996 49.27 9.20 5.93
CA GLY A 996 48.52 8.71 4.77
C GLY A 996 49.17 7.51 4.09
N ASN A 997 50.17 6.85 4.72
CA ASN A 997 50.72 5.62 4.14
C ASN A 997 49.78 4.45 4.42
N VAL A 998 49.54 3.62 3.41
CA VAL A 998 48.74 2.42 3.53
C VAL A 998 49.42 1.41 4.46
N ILE A 999 48.73 1.00 5.52
CA ILE A 999 49.10 -0.07 6.45
C ILE A 999 48.52 -1.38 5.96
N GLU A 1000 47.25 -1.35 5.60
CA GLU A 1000 46.47 -2.45 5.07
C GLU A 1000 45.58 -1.93 3.93
N GLU A 1001 45.53 -2.64 2.84
CA GLU A 1001 44.72 -2.27 1.68
C GLU A 1001 43.24 -2.55 1.98
N TYR A 1002 42.35 -1.59 1.72
CA TYR A 1002 40.91 -1.80 1.81
C TYR A 1002 40.38 -2.39 0.49
N GLU A 1003 39.93 -3.62 0.54
CA GLU A 1003 39.36 -4.30 -0.62
C GLU A 1003 37.86 -3.95 -0.74
N ILE A 1004 37.45 -3.29 -1.83
CA ILE A 1004 36.08 -2.91 -2.11
C ILE A 1004 35.34 -4.13 -2.67
N PRO A 1005 34.22 -4.57 -2.06
CA PRO A 1005 33.45 -5.67 -2.62
C PRO A 1005 32.88 -5.33 -3.99
N THR A 1006 32.95 -6.29 -4.90
CA THR A 1006 32.34 -6.25 -6.23
C THR A 1006 31.43 -7.47 -6.42
N ILE A 1007 30.55 -7.43 -7.42
CA ILE A 1007 29.71 -8.60 -7.75
C ILE A 1007 30.58 -9.85 -8.00
N GLU A 1008 31.72 -9.70 -8.69
CA GLU A 1008 32.64 -10.81 -8.95
C GLU A 1008 33.29 -11.33 -7.66
N SER A 1009 33.73 -10.46 -6.75
CA SER A 1009 34.29 -10.91 -5.47
C SER A 1009 33.25 -11.63 -4.62
N VAL A 1010 32.02 -11.10 -4.58
CA VAL A 1010 30.89 -11.73 -3.87
C VAL A 1010 30.54 -13.09 -4.50
N LYS A 1011 30.41 -13.19 -5.84
CA LYS A 1011 30.21 -14.48 -6.52
C LYS A 1011 31.26 -15.51 -6.13
N LYS A 1012 32.51 -15.11 -6.07
CA LYS A 1012 33.63 -15.99 -5.64
C LYS A 1012 33.46 -16.45 -4.19
N ILE A 1013 33.09 -15.54 -3.26
CA ILE A 1013 32.82 -15.87 -1.86
C ILE A 1013 31.68 -16.89 -1.76
N LEU A 1014 30.60 -16.69 -2.53
CA LEU A 1014 29.43 -17.55 -2.59
C LEU A 1014 29.70 -18.88 -3.37
N GLY A 1015 30.91 -19.10 -3.92
CA GLY A 1015 31.22 -20.28 -4.71
C GLY A 1015 30.55 -20.36 -6.09
N ARG A 1016 30.11 -19.22 -6.61
CA ARG A 1016 29.43 -19.07 -7.93
C ARG A 1016 30.43 -18.48 -8.93
N GLU A 1017 31.32 -19.30 -9.54
CA GLU A 1017 32.26 -18.87 -10.60
C GLU A 1017 31.62 -18.89 -11.99
#